data_827800f951cfcb7e93b7e4aa2943b0c8
#
_entry.id   827800f951cfcb7e93b7e4aa2943b0c8
#
_cell.length_a   1.000
_cell.length_b   1.000
_cell.length_c   1.000
_cell.angle_alpha   90.00
_cell.angle_beta   90.00
_cell.angle_gamma   90.00
#
_symmetry.space_group_name_H-M   'P 1'
#
loop_
_entity.id
_entity.type
_entity.pdbx_description
1 polymer ?
#
loop_
_entity_poly.entity_id
_entity_poly.type
_entity_poly.pdbx_seq_one_letter_code
_entity_poly.pdbx_strand_id
1 'polypeptide(L)'
;MRNRLKTTFAGILFLLAGTATPTLAQQSELKSTVKIATSLAQTATAEAPQQVRILPVDAAQFQVWLQEKLPHVKAKAITSSSSITLTNLKPGDLAVLQQSSLVKYIDRAHIQAKEELELKDSDLSANSISALHARYPELNGEGLLVSVKENPFDTTDIDFKGRIISSPAFAEVHSTHATTMATIIAGGANSTPLAQGVAWGSMITSSSFSNLMPDETAGLKANQASVQSHSYGVGVENYYGLESMAYDEQALAYPELLHVFSSGNSGSATTETGAYAGIAGVANLTGQFKTSKNSLSVGALDTNLAVGSLSSTGPAYDGRIKPELVAHGVGGTSEAAAVASGVALLVQQAYSLIHNGALPPAALVKAALINSADDVENPQVDFKSGYGNVDALGAVETIKQNRYFSGSVAAGATAKFILQVPEGVQQLKVTLVWHDAAASPDAPTALINDLDLRIQHVGTNQVWQPWVLNSYPHPDSLNKTATRGADHLNNVEQVTIASPTSGTYELQVEGFDLPEGQQSFYIAYEYTGGLAWLSPTSNNSLIAGSTNRIRWSSGGTGTARLAYKPHNSSTWIELSGSVDLKQPYFDWAAPDTIMMAQLRLTTNEQTLLSPEFLLAPVPKPAITLNCEGQVLLQWPALKNVTHYQVYSLQGRYMQPLQAVSDTVAILSGPEQEASYLAVAPVWANATGSRSRSVTYNPEATLCYIANFLPKQLVMDSVLFDLDLSTVYNLKEIALERFDKGTYVVVQPKALTNQTKYKLYDPAPATGINRYRARVVGLDGQVYYSQPEDVFYTQRGFVQVGPNPARAGEEVQVIAHGEGIVQLQLYNMMGQLVHSSTDGGVLKTVPTAGLAAGIYILRLQTEQGEKLVTRLLVQ
;
A
#
# COMPACT_ATOMS: atom_id res chain seq x y z
N MET A 1 -38.48 4.05 69.76
CA MET A 1 -38.97 5.44 70.01
C MET A 1 -39.51 5.95 68.66
N ARG A 2 -40.81 5.96 68.59
CA ARG A 2 -41.80 7.09 68.48
C ARG A 2 -41.39 8.06 67.38
N ASN A 3 -42.20 8.43 66.36
CA ASN A 3 -43.66 8.52 66.24
C ASN A 3 -44.11 8.62 64.78
N ARG A 4 -45.19 8.01 64.50
CA ARG A 4 -46.24 8.20 63.50
C ARG A 4 -46.56 9.67 63.22
N LEU A 5 -47.07 9.94 61.96
CA LEU A 5 -48.38 10.53 61.77
C LEU A 5 -48.93 10.17 60.35
N LYS A 6 -50.14 9.66 60.38
CA LYS A 6 -51.03 9.46 59.23
C LYS A 6 -51.89 10.71 59.07
N THR A 7 -52.24 11.06 57.81
CA THR A 7 -53.52 11.77 57.59
C THR A 7 -54.13 11.32 56.24
N THR A 8 -55.27 10.82 56.35
CA THR A 8 -56.25 10.43 55.33
C THR A 8 -57.18 11.66 55.03
N PHE A 9 -57.56 11.90 53.76
CA PHE A 9 -58.85 12.53 53.51
C PHE A 9 -59.44 12.02 52.17
N ALA A 10 -60.76 11.83 52.27
CA ALA A 10 -61.71 11.12 51.49
C ALA A 10 -62.23 11.94 50.27
N GLY A 11 -62.79 11.22 49.40
CA GLY A 11 -63.42 11.51 48.12
C GLY A 11 -64.60 12.45 48.07
N ILE A 12 -64.99 12.83 46.85
CA ILE A 12 -66.40 13.16 46.48
C ILE A 12 -66.57 12.74 45.03
N LEU A 13 -67.58 11.90 44.80
CA LEU A 13 -68.15 11.41 43.57
C LEU A 13 -69.18 12.43 43.08
N PHE A 14 -69.14 12.91 41.84
CA PHE A 14 -70.30 13.55 41.15
C PHE A 14 -70.41 12.94 39.77
N LEU A 15 -71.57 12.21 39.64
CA LEU A 15 -72.14 11.78 38.37
C LEU A 15 -72.92 12.97 37.76
N LEU A 16 -72.58 13.33 36.50
CA LEU A 16 -73.53 14.05 35.65
C LEU A 16 -73.50 13.39 34.26
N ALA A 17 -74.66 12.82 33.89
CA ALA A 17 -74.89 12.36 32.57
C ALA A 17 -75.14 13.53 31.63
N GLY A 18 -74.43 13.59 30.53
CA GLY A 18 -74.55 14.56 29.44
C GLY A 18 -74.50 13.83 28.10
N THR A 19 -75.46 13.98 27.32
CA THR A 19 -75.72 13.40 26.00
C THR A 19 -74.62 13.72 25.01
N ALA A 20 -74.04 12.66 24.40
CA ALA A 20 -73.06 12.73 23.36
C ALA A 20 -73.69 13.04 21.99
N THR A 21 -73.37 14.16 21.41
CA THR A 21 -73.38 14.35 19.97
C THR A 21 -72.02 13.95 19.36
N PRO A 22 -71.97 13.23 18.23
CA PRO A 22 -70.66 12.89 17.64
C PRO A 22 -70.05 14.11 16.97
N THR A 23 -69.05 14.65 17.61
CA THR A 23 -68.08 15.57 16.95
C THR A 23 -67.22 14.79 16.05
N LEU A 24 -67.13 15.20 14.76
CA LEU A 24 -66.23 14.73 13.76
C LEU A 24 -64.82 14.66 14.35
N ALA A 25 -64.26 13.48 14.31
CA ALA A 25 -62.85 13.29 14.57
C ALA A 25 -62.03 14.11 13.54
N GLN A 26 -61.36 15.13 14.01
CA GLN A 26 -60.25 15.73 13.30
C GLN A 26 -59.23 14.64 13.11
N GLN A 27 -59.11 14.11 11.89
CA GLN A 27 -57.89 13.46 11.43
C GLN A 27 -56.77 14.47 11.54
N SER A 28 -56.01 14.42 12.62
CA SER A 28 -54.68 14.99 12.62
C SER A 28 -53.88 14.24 11.59
N GLU A 29 -53.72 14.76 10.36
CA GLU A 29 -52.67 14.41 9.46
C GLU A 29 -51.33 14.52 10.22
N LEU A 30 -50.80 13.39 10.64
CA LEU A 30 -49.36 13.30 10.96
C LEU A 30 -48.62 13.65 9.67
N LYS A 31 -48.27 14.93 9.52
CA LYS A 31 -47.27 15.34 8.54
C LYS A 31 -46.02 14.53 8.87
N SER A 32 -45.77 13.49 8.11
CA SER A 32 -44.48 12.82 8.08
C SER A 32 -43.42 13.90 7.74
N THR A 33 -42.69 14.33 8.74
CA THR A 33 -41.55 15.25 8.51
C THR A 33 -40.50 14.47 7.73
N VAL A 34 -40.25 14.89 6.49
CA VAL A 34 -39.19 14.35 5.66
C VAL A 34 -37.88 14.49 6.43
N LYS A 35 -37.21 13.38 6.64
CA LYS A 35 -35.92 13.39 7.32
C LYS A 35 -34.82 13.90 6.37
N ILE A 36 -33.92 14.71 6.87
CA ILE A 36 -32.77 15.25 6.15
C ILE A 36 -31.51 14.87 6.89
N ALA A 37 -30.47 14.46 6.16
CA ALA A 37 -29.18 14.13 6.74
C ALA A 37 -28.60 15.31 7.53
N THR A 38 -28.09 15.05 8.72
CA THR A 38 -27.53 16.08 9.61
C THR A 38 -26.39 16.86 8.94
N SER A 39 -25.56 16.20 8.18
CA SER A 39 -24.50 16.82 7.39
C SER A 39 -25.00 17.82 6.35
N LEU A 40 -26.16 17.53 5.74
CA LEU A 40 -26.80 18.41 4.77
C LEU A 40 -27.51 19.59 5.47
N ALA A 41 -28.11 19.35 6.62
CA ALA A 41 -28.79 20.40 7.40
C ALA A 41 -27.83 21.48 7.89
N GLN A 42 -26.60 21.11 8.24
CA GLN A 42 -25.55 22.03 8.68
C GLN A 42 -24.98 22.90 7.54
N THR A 43 -24.84 22.34 6.34
CA THR A 43 -24.29 23.05 5.17
C THR A 43 -25.33 23.94 4.46
N ALA A 44 -26.61 23.59 4.54
CA ALA A 44 -27.69 24.32 3.87
C ALA A 44 -27.91 25.77 4.39
N THR A 45 -27.23 26.18 5.46
CA THR A 45 -27.29 27.55 6.00
C THR A 45 -26.34 28.53 5.29
N ALA A 46 -25.34 28.04 4.55
CA ALA A 46 -24.32 28.87 3.88
C ALA A 46 -24.57 29.06 2.37
N GLU A 47 -24.86 28.00 1.63
CA GLU A 47 -25.25 28.00 0.21
C GLU A 47 -26.23 26.84 -0.07
N ALA A 48 -27.26 27.07 -0.90
CA ALA A 48 -28.19 26.02 -1.28
C ALA A 48 -27.47 24.95 -2.12
N PRO A 49 -27.54 23.66 -1.75
CA PRO A 49 -26.89 22.60 -2.51
C PRO A 49 -27.48 22.50 -3.92
N GLN A 50 -26.61 22.49 -4.93
CA GLN A 50 -27.04 22.31 -6.34
C GLN A 50 -27.44 20.88 -6.66
N GLN A 51 -27.06 19.94 -5.81
CA GLN A 51 -27.34 18.52 -5.97
C GLN A 51 -27.67 17.87 -4.61
N VAL A 52 -28.67 17.01 -4.61
CA VAL A 52 -29.00 16.17 -3.45
C VAL A 52 -29.36 14.76 -3.91
N ARG A 53 -29.25 13.82 -2.99
CA ARG A 53 -29.71 12.44 -3.17
C ARG A 53 -30.98 12.26 -2.34
N ILE A 54 -32.01 11.64 -2.90
CA ILE A 54 -33.26 11.39 -2.19
C ILE A 54 -33.63 9.91 -2.21
N LEU A 55 -34.32 9.48 -1.17
CA LEU A 55 -35.07 8.25 -1.13
C LEU A 55 -36.55 8.58 -1.33
N PRO A 56 -37.19 8.23 -2.47
CA PRO A 56 -38.60 8.46 -2.66
C PRO A 56 -39.44 7.37 -1.96
N VAL A 57 -40.66 7.69 -1.61
CA VAL A 57 -41.65 6.68 -1.14
C VAL A 57 -42.05 5.77 -2.29
N ASP A 58 -42.31 6.35 -3.46
CA ASP A 58 -42.59 5.69 -4.74
C ASP A 58 -41.88 6.46 -5.85
N ALA A 59 -40.97 5.82 -6.56
CA ALA A 59 -40.15 6.46 -7.57
C ALA A 59 -40.96 6.99 -8.78
N ALA A 60 -41.99 6.27 -9.20
CA ALA A 60 -42.81 6.65 -10.35
C ALA A 60 -43.72 7.84 -10.02
N GLN A 61 -44.36 7.82 -8.87
CA GLN A 61 -45.18 8.95 -8.41
C GLN A 61 -44.33 10.18 -8.11
N PHE A 62 -43.14 9.98 -7.55
CA PHE A 62 -42.21 11.07 -7.29
C PHE A 62 -41.71 11.73 -8.59
N GLN A 63 -41.44 10.98 -9.64
CA GLN A 63 -41.04 11.55 -10.94
C GLN A 63 -42.13 12.42 -11.55
N VAL A 64 -43.37 12.02 -11.48
CA VAL A 64 -44.54 12.81 -11.95
C VAL A 64 -44.66 14.08 -11.13
N TRP A 65 -44.59 13.99 -9.80
CA TRP A 65 -44.64 15.12 -8.89
C TRP A 65 -43.49 16.09 -9.13
N LEU A 66 -42.24 15.59 -9.36
CA LEU A 66 -41.07 16.38 -9.61
C LEU A 66 -41.18 17.22 -10.89
N GLN A 67 -41.70 16.63 -11.95
CA GLN A 67 -41.98 17.33 -13.23
C GLN A 67 -43.00 18.42 -13.08
N GLU A 68 -44.02 18.22 -12.21
CA GLU A 68 -45.06 19.20 -11.95
C GLU A 68 -44.61 20.36 -11.04
N LYS A 69 -43.89 20.06 -9.95
CA LYS A 69 -43.51 21.01 -8.92
C LYS A 69 -42.15 21.65 -9.13
N LEU A 70 -41.17 20.93 -9.68
CA LEU A 70 -39.79 21.36 -9.90
C LEU A 70 -39.28 20.97 -11.31
N PRO A 71 -39.91 21.46 -12.38
CA PRO A 71 -39.63 21.03 -13.77
C PRO A 71 -38.20 21.33 -14.25
N HIS A 72 -37.46 22.20 -13.56
CA HIS A 72 -36.08 22.50 -13.85
C HIS A 72 -35.08 21.53 -13.23
N VAL A 73 -35.49 20.76 -12.23
CA VAL A 73 -34.67 19.77 -11.53
C VAL A 73 -34.60 18.50 -12.38
N LYS A 74 -33.36 17.99 -12.58
CA LYS A 74 -33.13 16.73 -13.29
C LYS A 74 -32.97 15.60 -12.27
N ALA A 75 -33.66 14.49 -12.51
CA ALA A 75 -33.56 13.29 -11.71
C ALA A 75 -32.78 12.21 -12.47
N LYS A 76 -31.85 11.55 -11.80
CA LYS A 76 -31.10 10.38 -12.28
C LYS A 76 -31.25 9.26 -11.25
N ALA A 77 -31.90 8.17 -11.63
CA ALA A 77 -31.97 6.97 -10.80
C ALA A 77 -30.55 6.38 -10.63
N ILE A 78 -30.27 5.83 -9.45
CA ILE A 78 -29.04 5.10 -9.14
C ILE A 78 -29.37 3.62 -9.26
N THR A 79 -28.77 2.95 -10.23
CA THR A 79 -29.05 1.54 -10.56
C THR A 79 -28.66 0.55 -9.45
N SER A 80 -27.74 0.95 -8.58
CA SER A 80 -27.27 0.18 -7.42
C SER A 80 -28.01 0.48 -6.11
N SER A 81 -29.08 1.30 -6.15
CA SER A 81 -29.77 1.75 -4.95
C SER A 81 -31.20 2.19 -5.27
N SER A 82 -32.07 2.14 -4.28
CA SER A 82 -33.44 2.70 -4.33
C SER A 82 -33.49 4.22 -4.38
N SER A 83 -32.35 4.92 -4.36
CA SER A 83 -32.23 6.38 -4.30
C SER A 83 -32.15 7.06 -5.69
N ILE A 84 -32.47 8.35 -5.72
CA ILE A 84 -32.46 9.18 -6.93
C ILE A 84 -31.56 10.39 -6.66
N THR A 85 -30.62 10.68 -7.57
CA THR A 85 -29.84 11.91 -7.54
C THR A 85 -30.59 13.03 -8.27
N LEU A 86 -30.79 14.16 -7.59
CA LEU A 86 -31.36 15.40 -8.15
C LEU A 86 -30.27 16.40 -8.40
N THR A 87 -30.32 17.05 -9.57
CA THR A 87 -29.35 18.10 -9.98
C THR A 87 -30.09 19.36 -10.44
N ASN A 88 -29.39 20.49 -10.53
CA ASN A 88 -29.93 21.81 -10.89
C ASN A 88 -30.91 22.37 -9.86
N LEU A 89 -30.74 22.06 -8.58
CA LEU A 89 -31.53 22.66 -7.53
C LEU A 89 -31.22 24.15 -7.39
N LYS A 90 -32.27 24.92 -7.14
CA LYS A 90 -32.22 26.36 -6.84
C LYS A 90 -32.46 26.61 -5.36
N PRO A 91 -32.09 27.79 -4.84
CA PRO A 91 -32.46 28.18 -3.49
C PRO A 91 -33.99 28.07 -3.28
N GLY A 92 -34.38 27.36 -2.24
CA GLY A 92 -35.80 27.12 -1.93
C GLY A 92 -36.32 25.74 -2.37
N ASP A 93 -35.70 25.05 -3.38
CA ASP A 93 -36.16 23.74 -3.85
C ASP A 93 -36.03 22.67 -2.76
N LEU A 94 -34.99 22.76 -1.92
CA LEU A 94 -34.83 21.87 -0.79
C LEU A 94 -36.02 21.90 0.18
N ALA A 95 -36.56 23.08 0.44
CA ALA A 95 -37.75 23.23 1.29
C ALA A 95 -39.00 22.61 0.65
N VAL A 96 -39.13 22.71 -0.68
CA VAL A 96 -40.21 22.05 -1.42
C VAL A 96 -40.11 20.54 -1.34
N LEU A 97 -38.89 19.99 -1.49
CA LEU A 97 -38.62 18.57 -1.33
C LEU A 97 -38.91 18.09 0.10
N GLN A 98 -38.51 18.84 1.12
CA GLN A 98 -38.78 18.53 2.54
C GLN A 98 -40.28 18.50 2.89
N GLN A 99 -41.11 19.27 2.20
CA GLN A 99 -42.57 19.31 2.42
C GLN A 99 -43.32 18.19 1.66
N SER A 100 -42.65 17.46 0.79
CA SER A 100 -43.27 16.43 -0.02
C SER A 100 -43.44 15.12 0.75
N SER A 101 -44.64 14.59 0.81
CA SER A 101 -44.92 13.27 1.37
C SER A 101 -44.37 12.11 0.50
N LEU A 102 -43.94 12.40 -0.73
CA LEU A 102 -43.30 11.44 -1.64
C LEU A 102 -41.76 11.34 -1.45
N VAL A 103 -41.17 12.15 -0.60
CA VAL A 103 -39.77 12.08 -0.23
C VAL A 103 -39.64 11.52 1.18
N LYS A 104 -38.98 10.39 1.31
CA LYS A 104 -38.76 9.73 2.59
C LYS A 104 -37.51 10.26 3.31
N TYR A 105 -36.45 10.53 2.54
CA TYR A 105 -35.18 11.00 3.07
C TYR A 105 -34.43 11.83 2.03
N ILE A 106 -33.63 12.82 2.49
CA ILE A 106 -32.76 13.67 1.67
C ILE A 106 -31.36 13.61 2.22
N ASP A 107 -30.40 13.25 1.37
CA ASP A 107 -28.96 13.19 1.68
C ASP A 107 -28.18 14.05 0.68
N ARG A 108 -26.93 14.31 1.00
CA ARG A 108 -26.01 14.96 0.07
C ARG A 108 -25.70 14.06 -1.14
N ALA A 109 -25.52 14.66 -2.31
CA ALA A 109 -25.23 13.91 -3.54
C ALA A 109 -23.73 13.75 -3.80
N HIS A 110 -22.90 14.69 -3.32
CA HIS A 110 -21.47 14.70 -3.62
C HIS A 110 -20.67 15.22 -2.45
N ILE A 111 -19.66 14.41 -2.04
CA ILE A 111 -18.55 14.83 -1.22
C ILE A 111 -17.29 14.32 -1.90
N GLN A 112 -16.24 15.11 -1.82
CA GLN A 112 -14.94 14.69 -2.33
C GLN A 112 -14.27 13.76 -1.32
N ALA A 113 -14.16 12.51 -1.69
CA ALA A 113 -13.35 11.54 -0.97
C ALA A 113 -11.86 11.88 -1.10
N LYS A 114 -11.08 11.46 -0.13
CA LYS A 114 -9.63 11.63 -0.09
C LYS A 114 -8.97 10.31 0.28
N GLU A 115 -7.81 10.06 -0.31
CA GLU A 115 -6.92 8.98 0.08
C GLU A 115 -6.36 9.23 1.49
N GLU A 116 -6.12 8.14 2.23
CA GLU A 116 -5.72 8.20 3.63
C GLU A 116 -4.31 7.60 3.80
N LEU A 117 -3.24 8.42 3.65
CA LEU A 117 -1.81 8.21 3.97
C LEU A 117 -1.04 7.13 3.17
N GLU A 118 0.33 7.21 3.24
CA GLU A 118 1.29 6.41 2.45
C GLU A 118 1.82 5.20 3.21
N LEU A 119 2.22 4.14 2.47
CA LEU A 119 2.88 2.94 3.00
C LEU A 119 4.20 3.29 3.72
N LYS A 120 4.34 2.82 4.96
CA LYS A 120 5.56 2.99 5.75
C LYS A 120 6.28 1.68 6.05
N ASP A 121 5.56 0.57 6.10
CA ASP A 121 6.09 -0.75 6.44
C ASP A 121 5.18 -1.84 5.85
N SER A 122 5.75 -3.01 5.56
CA SER A 122 5.01 -4.19 5.11
C SER A 122 5.48 -5.40 5.88
N ASP A 123 4.64 -5.90 6.81
CA ASP A 123 4.92 -7.09 7.61
C ASP A 123 3.80 -8.14 7.46
N LEU A 124 3.92 -8.99 6.43
CA LEU A 124 2.97 -10.08 6.18
C LEU A 124 2.91 -11.12 7.33
N SER A 125 3.87 -11.09 8.25
CA SER A 125 3.85 -12.00 9.41
C SER A 125 2.93 -11.51 10.53
N ALA A 126 2.61 -10.22 10.58
CA ALA A 126 1.75 -9.62 11.60
C ALA A 126 0.30 -10.15 11.57
N ASN A 127 -0.15 -10.59 10.39
CA ASN A 127 -1.47 -11.16 10.14
C ASN A 127 -1.39 -12.64 9.72
N SER A 128 -0.36 -13.37 10.14
CA SER A 128 -0.13 -14.80 9.85
C SER A 128 -0.09 -15.16 8.35
N ILE A 129 0.05 -14.18 7.43
CA ILE A 129 0.03 -14.39 5.98
C ILE A 129 1.26 -15.19 5.53
N SER A 130 2.44 -14.88 6.07
CA SER A 130 3.67 -15.64 5.77
C SER A 130 3.55 -17.10 6.18
N ALA A 131 2.92 -17.39 7.31
CA ALA A 131 2.66 -18.75 7.79
C ALA A 131 1.63 -19.47 6.90
N LEU A 132 0.59 -18.73 6.44
CA LEU A 132 -0.40 -19.26 5.50
C LEU A 132 0.26 -19.65 4.17
N HIS A 133 1.02 -18.77 3.54
CA HIS A 133 1.69 -19.05 2.27
C HIS A 133 2.71 -20.18 2.36
N ALA A 134 3.36 -20.36 3.52
CA ALA A 134 4.26 -21.48 3.74
C ALA A 134 3.49 -22.82 3.87
N ARG A 135 2.34 -22.81 4.52
CA ARG A 135 1.53 -24.01 4.77
C ARG A 135 0.65 -24.40 3.58
N TYR A 136 0.16 -23.41 2.83
CA TYR A 136 -0.74 -23.55 1.70
C TYR A 136 -0.23 -22.73 0.50
N PRO A 137 0.88 -23.11 -0.14
CA PRO A 137 1.49 -22.33 -1.21
C PRO A 137 0.60 -22.22 -2.47
N GLU A 138 -0.42 -23.06 -2.60
CA GLU A 138 -1.42 -23.01 -3.66
C GLU A 138 -2.41 -21.85 -3.47
N LEU A 139 -2.52 -21.29 -2.24
CA LEU A 139 -3.43 -20.19 -1.95
C LEU A 139 -2.72 -18.84 -2.18
N ASN A 140 -2.97 -18.25 -3.32
CA ASN A 140 -2.39 -16.99 -3.76
C ASN A 140 -3.42 -16.03 -4.37
N GLY A 141 -4.69 -16.41 -4.38
CA GLY A 141 -5.78 -15.63 -4.98
C GLY A 141 -6.00 -15.91 -6.48
N GLU A 142 -5.26 -16.83 -7.11
CA GLU A 142 -5.43 -17.15 -8.53
C GLU A 142 -6.87 -17.59 -8.83
N GLY A 143 -7.40 -17.09 -9.95
CA GLY A 143 -8.79 -17.33 -10.36
C GLY A 143 -9.82 -16.37 -9.76
N LEU A 144 -9.40 -15.47 -8.86
CA LEU A 144 -10.27 -14.46 -8.24
C LEU A 144 -9.94 -13.05 -8.71
N LEU A 145 -10.91 -12.14 -8.60
CA LEU A 145 -10.78 -10.74 -8.97
C LEU A 145 -11.10 -9.83 -7.78
N VAL A 146 -10.19 -8.90 -7.50
CA VAL A 146 -10.44 -7.78 -6.60
C VAL A 146 -10.71 -6.49 -7.39
N SER A 147 -11.72 -5.73 -6.95
CA SER A 147 -11.95 -4.35 -7.41
C SER A 147 -11.38 -3.38 -6.38
N VAL A 148 -10.44 -2.53 -6.79
CA VAL A 148 -9.89 -1.46 -5.95
C VAL A 148 -10.66 -0.19 -6.26
N LYS A 149 -11.52 0.23 -5.32
CA LYS A 149 -12.33 1.44 -5.47
C LYS A 149 -11.59 2.62 -4.85
N GLU A 150 -10.81 3.30 -5.69
CA GLU A 150 -9.94 4.41 -5.31
C GLU A 150 -9.72 5.38 -6.48
N ASN A 151 -8.69 6.24 -6.40
CA ASN A 151 -8.10 6.81 -7.59
C ASN A 151 -7.50 5.69 -8.46
N PRO A 152 -7.24 5.94 -9.75
CA PRO A 152 -6.58 4.95 -10.60
C PRO A 152 -5.22 4.54 -10.04
N PHE A 153 -4.91 3.24 -10.01
CA PHE A 153 -3.56 2.74 -9.74
C PHE A 153 -2.74 2.65 -11.03
N ASP A 154 -1.41 2.57 -10.91
CA ASP A 154 -0.50 2.46 -12.05
C ASP A 154 -0.63 1.08 -12.72
N THR A 155 -1.23 1.06 -13.90
CA THR A 155 -1.40 -0.16 -14.70
C THR A 155 -0.12 -0.63 -15.38
N THR A 156 0.95 0.17 -15.38
CA THR A 156 2.25 -0.17 -15.95
C THR A 156 3.19 -0.81 -14.93
N ASP A 157 2.80 -0.83 -13.63
CA ASP A 157 3.57 -1.45 -12.58
C ASP A 157 3.75 -2.95 -12.86
N ILE A 158 5.02 -3.38 -12.86
CA ILE A 158 5.39 -4.77 -13.16
C ILE A 158 4.81 -5.77 -12.17
N ASP A 159 4.45 -5.33 -10.97
CA ASP A 159 3.84 -6.17 -9.94
C ASP A 159 2.40 -6.59 -10.29
N PHE A 160 1.77 -5.93 -11.28
CA PHE A 160 0.45 -6.32 -11.81
C PHE A 160 0.50 -6.94 -13.20
N LYS A 161 1.69 -7.18 -13.75
CA LYS A 161 1.87 -7.63 -15.14
C LYS A 161 1.01 -8.86 -15.46
N GLY A 162 0.15 -8.73 -16.47
CA GLY A 162 -0.72 -9.80 -17.00
C GLY A 162 -1.88 -10.19 -16.06
N ARG A 163 -2.21 -9.36 -15.04
CA ARG A 163 -3.28 -9.62 -14.06
C ARG A 163 -4.31 -8.49 -13.95
N ILE A 164 -4.29 -7.54 -14.87
CA ILE A 164 -5.20 -6.38 -14.88
C ILE A 164 -6.41 -6.69 -15.75
N ILE A 165 -7.60 -6.48 -15.20
CA ILE A 165 -8.86 -6.44 -15.95
C ILE A 165 -9.21 -4.99 -16.26
N SER A 166 -9.44 -4.68 -17.53
CA SER A 166 -9.72 -3.32 -17.99
C SER A 166 -10.94 -2.71 -17.30
N SER A 167 -10.82 -1.43 -16.95
CA SER A 167 -11.88 -0.65 -16.31
C SER A 167 -11.94 0.76 -16.91
N PRO A 168 -13.14 1.37 -17.04
CA PRO A 168 -13.28 2.76 -17.42
C PRO A 168 -12.74 3.74 -16.35
N ALA A 169 -12.39 3.26 -15.16
CA ALA A 169 -11.81 4.07 -14.09
C ALA A 169 -10.29 4.28 -14.28
N PHE A 170 -9.62 3.57 -15.19
CA PHE A 170 -8.20 3.79 -15.47
C PHE A 170 -7.96 5.15 -16.15
N ALA A 171 -6.88 5.81 -15.78
CA ALA A 171 -6.45 7.08 -16.35
C ALA A 171 -4.92 7.12 -16.48
N GLU A 172 -4.40 8.03 -17.33
CA GLU A 172 -2.95 8.25 -17.46
C GLU A 172 -2.32 8.77 -16.16
N VAL A 173 -3.07 9.60 -15.42
CA VAL A 173 -2.64 10.07 -14.10
C VAL A 173 -3.14 9.07 -13.06
N HIS A 174 -2.21 8.45 -12.38
CA HIS A 174 -2.46 7.45 -11.33
C HIS A 174 -2.02 7.97 -9.95
N SER A 175 -2.54 7.35 -8.90
CA SER A 175 -2.20 7.64 -7.52
C SER A 175 -1.16 6.64 -7.00
N THR A 176 -0.14 7.14 -6.32
CA THR A 176 0.82 6.31 -5.58
C THR A 176 0.11 5.55 -4.45
N HIS A 177 -0.84 6.19 -3.75
CA HIS A 177 -1.62 5.54 -2.71
C HIS A 177 -2.42 4.34 -3.26
N ALA A 178 -3.20 4.55 -4.33
CA ALA A 178 -3.98 3.48 -4.95
C ALA A 178 -3.08 2.33 -5.47
N THR A 179 -1.92 2.66 -6.06
CA THR A 179 -0.93 1.67 -6.50
C THR A 179 -0.40 0.87 -5.32
N THR A 180 -0.11 1.53 -4.20
CA THR A 180 0.34 0.87 -2.97
C THR A 180 -0.73 -0.07 -2.41
N MET A 181 -1.98 0.36 -2.30
CA MET A 181 -3.09 -0.50 -1.84
C MET A 181 -3.28 -1.71 -2.76
N ALA A 182 -3.25 -1.48 -4.07
CA ALA A 182 -3.28 -2.54 -5.06
C ALA A 182 -2.11 -3.55 -4.89
N THR A 183 -0.90 -3.06 -4.58
CA THR A 183 0.28 -3.88 -4.34
C THR A 183 0.15 -4.71 -3.06
N ILE A 184 -0.35 -4.14 -1.96
CA ILE A 184 -0.61 -4.87 -0.71
C ILE A 184 -1.61 -6.01 -0.94
N ILE A 185 -2.64 -5.79 -1.74
CA ILE A 185 -3.63 -6.83 -2.05
C ILE A 185 -3.03 -7.89 -2.99
N ALA A 186 -2.47 -7.47 -4.13
CA ALA A 186 -2.25 -8.31 -5.29
C ALA A 186 -0.87 -8.19 -5.95
N GLY A 187 0.10 -7.53 -5.33
CA GLY A 187 1.44 -7.36 -5.89
C GLY A 187 2.14 -8.68 -6.17
N GLY A 188 2.75 -8.84 -7.35
CA GLY A 188 3.39 -10.08 -7.81
C GLY A 188 4.83 -10.26 -7.32
N ALA A 189 5.34 -9.41 -6.45
CA ALA A 189 6.73 -9.37 -5.99
C ALA A 189 7.76 -9.20 -7.11
N ASN A 190 7.41 -8.68 -8.27
CA ASN A 190 8.31 -8.56 -9.40
C ASN A 190 9.36 -7.45 -9.20
N SER A 191 8.95 -6.30 -8.63
CA SER A 191 9.84 -5.18 -8.34
C SER A 191 10.77 -5.47 -7.15
N THR A 192 10.24 -6.07 -6.11
CA THR A 192 10.96 -6.46 -4.89
C THR A 192 10.18 -7.55 -4.15
N PRO A 193 10.82 -8.44 -3.37
CA PRO A 193 10.09 -9.38 -2.51
C PRO A 193 9.12 -8.70 -1.53
N LEU A 194 9.41 -7.46 -1.11
CA LEU A 194 8.53 -6.68 -0.23
C LEU A 194 7.23 -6.22 -0.91
N ALA A 195 7.16 -6.26 -2.24
CA ALA A 195 5.94 -5.98 -3.01
C ALA A 195 5.07 -7.23 -3.22
N GLN A 196 5.32 -8.31 -2.47
CA GLN A 196 4.42 -9.46 -2.46
C GLN A 196 3.12 -9.09 -1.76
N GLY A 197 2.04 -9.09 -2.52
CA GLY A 197 0.70 -8.89 -2.00
C GLY A 197 0.17 -10.12 -1.27
N VAL A 198 -0.87 -9.93 -0.47
CA VAL A 198 -1.53 -11.01 0.27
C VAL A 198 -2.09 -12.07 -0.68
N ALA A 199 -2.81 -11.65 -1.71
CA ALA A 199 -3.38 -12.49 -2.78
C ALA A 199 -2.65 -12.24 -4.11
N TRP A 200 -1.33 -12.44 -4.11
CA TRP A 200 -0.41 -12.06 -5.18
C TRP A 200 -0.69 -12.69 -6.56
N GLY A 201 -1.52 -13.71 -6.63
CA GLY A 201 -1.95 -14.36 -7.88
C GLY A 201 -3.29 -13.84 -8.43
N SER A 202 -4.06 -13.03 -7.66
CA SER A 202 -5.37 -12.56 -8.06
C SER A 202 -5.33 -11.60 -9.24
N MET A 203 -6.41 -11.57 -10.02
CA MET A 203 -6.68 -10.50 -10.97
C MET A 203 -7.10 -9.23 -10.22
N ILE A 204 -6.87 -8.07 -10.82
CA ILE A 204 -7.15 -6.77 -10.23
C ILE A 204 -7.82 -5.83 -11.24
N THR A 205 -8.76 -5.03 -10.78
CA THR A 205 -9.40 -3.97 -11.56
C THR A 205 -9.58 -2.71 -10.72
N SER A 206 -9.76 -1.57 -11.34
CA SER A 206 -9.99 -0.29 -10.67
C SER A 206 -11.46 0.12 -10.73
N SER A 207 -11.94 0.77 -9.69
CA SER A 207 -13.20 1.48 -9.63
C SER A 207 -12.99 2.86 -8.99
N SER A 208 -13.82 3.85 -9.35
CA SER A 208 -13.65 5.23 -8.89
C SER A 208 -14.47 5.54 -7.67
N PHE A 209 -13.87 6.13 -6.65
CA PHE A 209 -14.58 6.65 -5.48
C PHE A 209 -15.22 8.04 -5.71
N SER A 210 -15.16 8.60 -6.90
CA SER A 210 -15.89 9.84 -7.23
C SER A 210 -17.39 9.71 -7.01
N ASN A 211 -17.91 8.48 -7.07
CA ASN A 211 -19.24 8.11 -6.60
C ASN A 211 -19.11 7.21 -5.36
N LEU A 212 -19.55 7.69 -4.19
CA LEU A 212 -19.48 6.95 -2.91
C LEU A 212 -20.53 5.83 -2.81
N MET A 213 -21.55 5.83 -3.69
CA MET A 213 -22.50 4.73 -3.77
C MET A 213 -21.82 3.45 -4.27
N PRO A 214 -22.39 2.26 -3.97
CA PRO A 214 -21.91 1.02 -4.57
C PRO A 214 -21.87 1.11 -6.10
N ASP A 215 -20.91 0.41 -6.70
CA ASP A 215 -20.89 0.23 -8.14
C ASP A 215 -22.06 -0.64 -8.61
N GLU A 216 -22.35 -0.61 -9.91
CA GLU A 216 -23.47 -1.41 -10.45
C GLU A 216 -23.24 -2.92 -10.24
N THR A 217 -24.16 -3.57 -9.56
CA THR A 217 -24.10 -5.01 -9.25
C THR A 217 -23.95 -5.87 -10.50
N ALA A 218 -24.59 -5.48 -11.60
CA ALA A 218 -24.47 -6.20 -12.87
C ALA A 218 -23.03 -6.19 -13.43
N GLY A 219 -22.34 -5.05 -13.31
CA GLY A 219 -20.93 -4.91 -13.73
C GLY A 219 -19.98 -5.73 -12.88
N LEU A 220 -20.15 -5.71 -11.55
CA LEU A 220 -19.36 -6.50 -10.61
C LEU A 220 -19.54 -8.01 -10.84
N LYS A 221 -20.79 -8.46 -11.06
CA LYS A 221 -21.13 -9.87 -11.39
C LYS A 221 -20.54 -10.28 -12.74
N ALA A 222 -20.64 -9.43 -13.76
CA ALA A 222 -20.09 -9.73 -15.09
C ALA A 222 -18.57 -9.95 -15.07
N ASN A 223 -17.87 -9.19 -14.23
CA ASN A 223 -16.42 -9.32 -14.03
C ASN A 223 -16.05 -10.36 -12.97
N GLN A 224 -17.02 -10.92 -12.26
CA GLN A 224 -16.80 -11.87 -11.16
C GLN A 224 -15.97 -11.27 -10.00
N ALA A 225 -16.11 -9.97 -9.73
CA ALA A 225 -15.45 -9.33 -8.59
C ALA A 225 -16.11 -9.84 -7.30
N SER A 226 -15.32 -10.46 -6.42
CA SER A 226 -15.81 -11.07 -5.17
C SER A 226 -15.38 -10.29 -3.92
N VAL A 227 -14.40 -9.40 -4.06
CA VAL A 227 -13.98 -8.45 -3.03
C VAL A 227 -13.85 -7.07 -3.65
N GLN A 228 -14.38 -6.05 -2.98
CA GLN A 228 -14.13 -4.66 -3.30
C GLN A 228 -13.45 -3.97 -2.12
N SER A 229 -12.24 -3.43 -2.35
CA SER A 229 -11.44 -2.72 -1.36
C SER A 229 -11.67 -1.22 -1.43
N HIS A 230 -11.83 -0.56 -0.26
CA HIS A 230 -12.19 0.84 -0.13
C HIS A 230 -11.30 1.54 0.89
N SER A 231 -10.22 2.18 0.43
CA SER A 231 -9.22 2.81 1.30
C SER A 231 -9.28 4.34 1.22
N TYR A 232 -10.48 4.92 1.43
CA TYR A 232 -10.74 6.36 1.37
C TYR A 232 -11.70 6.82 2.45
N GLY A 233 -11.75 8.13 2.71
CA GLY A 233 -12.66 8.76 3.65
C GLY A 233 -13.14 10.14 3.20
N VAL A 234 -14.19 10.65 3.86
CA VAL A 234 -14.81 11.93 3.56
C VAL A 234 -14.85 12.89 4.76
N GLY A 235 -14.19 12.51 5.85
CA GLY A 235 -14.32 13.16 7.16
C GLY A 235 -15.26 12.37 8.08
N VAL A 236 -15.29 12.75 9.36
CA VAL A 236 -16.05 12.02 10.38
C VAL A 236 -17.55 12.09 10.10
N GLU A 237 -18.17 10.91 9.96
CA GLU A 237 -19.61 10.74 9.73
C GLU A 237 -20.10 9.51 10.46
N ASN A 238 -20.82 9.75 11.53
CA ASN A 238 -21.36 8.69 12.37
C ASN A 238 -22.89 8.67 12.33
N TYR A 239 -23.44 8.24 11.20
CA TYR A 239 -24.87 7.99 10.98
C TYR A 239 -25.07 6.93 9.90
N TYR A 240 -26.24 6.34 9.83
CA TYR A 240 -26.63 5.41 8.77
C TYR A 240 -27.44 6.17 7.71
N GLY A 241 -26.81 6.48 6.59
CA GLY A 241 -27.42 7.24 5.50
C GLY A 241 -27.70 6.38 4.27
N LEU A 242 -27.89 7.05 3.13
CA LEU A 242 -28.21 6.39 1.87
C LEU A 242 -27.08 5.51 1.34
N GLU A 243 -25.83 5.86 1.63
CA GLU A 243 -24.69 5.05 1.22
C GLU A 243 -24.62 3.76 2.03
N SER A 244 -24.78 3.81 3.36
CA SER A 244 -24.82 2.63 4.22
C SER A 244 -25.92 1.66 3.79
N MET A 245 -27.13 2.21 3.55
CA MET A 245 -28.28 1.46 3.06
C MET A 245 -27.98 0.75 1.74
N ALA A 246 -27.41 1.49 0.78
CA ALA A 246 -27.11 0.95 -0.55
C ALA A 246 -26.06 -0.18 -0.53
N TYR A 247 -25.04 -0.09 0.33
CA TYR A 247 -24.07 -1.17 0.50
C TYR A 247 -24.70 -2.41 1.15
N ASP A 248 -25.62 -2.23 2.11
CA ASP A 248 -26.36 -3.36 2.70
C ASP A 248 -27.32 -3.99 1.68
N GLU A 249 -28.01 -3.20 0.86
CA GLU A 249 -28.84 -3.68 -0.26
C GLU A 249 -28.00 -4.48 -1.28
N GLN A 250 -26.82 -3.99 -1.64
CA GLN A 250 -25.94 -4.67 -2.59
C GLN A 250 -25.41 -6.00 -2.06
N ALA A 251 -25.04 -6.07 -0.76
CA ALA A 251 -24.59 -7.31 -0.13
C ALA A 251 -25.64 -8.41 -0.15
N LEU A 252 -26.94 -8.05 -0.09
CA LEU A 252 -28.04 -9.01 -0.27
C LEU A 252 -28.26 -9.38 -1.74
N ALA A 253 -28.11 -8.42 -2.66
CA ALA A 253 -28.26 -8.65 -4.10
C ALA A 253 -27.11 -9.43 -4.73
N TYR A 254 -25.92 -9.38 -4.12
CA TYR A 254 -24.72 -10.10 -4.53
C TYR A 254 -24.01 -10.72 -3.30
N PRO A 255 -24.53 -11.84 -2.78
CA PRO A 255 -24.07 -12.40 -1.49
C PRO A 255 -22.60 -12.83 -1.45
N GLU A 256 -21.98 -13.09 -2.58
CA GLU A 256 -20.56 -13.47 -2.69
C GLU A 256 -19.60 -12.27 -2.61
N LEU A 257 -20.11 -11.03 -2.78
CA LEU A 257 -19.30 -9.81 -2.77
C LEU A 257 -19.09 -9.31 -1.34
N LEU A 258 -17.82 -9.20 -0.93
CA LEU A 258 -17.44 -8.55 0.32
C LEU A 258 -16.89 -7.14 0.07
N HIS A 259 -17.50 -6.13 0.66
CA HIS A 259 -16.94 -4.79 0.76
C HIS A 259 -16.07 -4.67 1.99
N VAL A 260 -14.80 -4.24 1.80
CA VAL A 260 -13.83 -4.03 2.87
C VAL A 260 -13.44 -2.56 2.91
N PHE A 261 -13.79 -1.87 3.99
CA PHE A 261 -13.52 -0.45 4.19
C PHE A 261 -12.40 -0.23 5.19
N SER A 262 -11.55 0.76 4.95
CA SER A 262 -10.75 1.37 6.03
C SER A 262 -11.68 2.03 7.05
N SER A 263 -11.37 1.97 8.35
CA SER A 263 -12.21 2.65 9.36
C SER A 263 -12.03 4.18 9.32
N GLY A 264 -10.86 4.65 8.89
CA GLY A 264 -10.50 6.05 8.79
C GLY A 264 -9.27 6.42 9.62
N ASN A 265 -8.65 7.55 9.27
CA ASN A 265 -7.44 8.05 9.94
C ASN A 265 -7.74 9.29 10.80
N SER A 266 -8.84 9.26 11.53
CA SER A 266 -9.32 10.33 12.40
C SER A 266 -9.38 9.91 13.87
N GLY A 267 -8.50 9.00 14.32
CA GLY A 267 -8.56 8.38 15.65
C GLY A 267 -8.60 9.34 16.83
N SER A 268 -8.03 10.53 16.72
CA SER A 268 -8.10 11.58 17.76
C SER A 268 -9.28 12.55 17.58
N ALA A 269 -10.02 12.45 16.46
CA ALA A 269 -11.11 13.40 16.18
C ALA A 269 -12.32 13.16 17.10
N THR A 270 -13.10 14.21 17.22
CA THR A 270 -14.37 14.22 17.96
C THR A 270 -15.51 14.32 16.98
N THR A 271 -16.53 13.47 17.09
CA THR A 271 -17.76 13.65 16.31
C THR A 271 -18.54 14.86 16.84
N GLU A 272 -19.08 15.67 15.92
CA GLU A 272 -19.80 16.89 16.28
C GLU A 272 -21.29 16.65 16.51
N THR A 273 -21.83 15.52 16.07
CA THR A 273 -23.27 15.22 16.06
C THR A 273 -23.57 13.82 16.52
N GLY A 274 -24.82 13.56 16.85
CA GLY A 274 -25.29 12.24 17.30
C GLY A 274 -25.06 11.98 18.80
N ALA A 275 -25.28 10.75 19.22
CA ALA A 275 -25.23 10.36 20.64
C ALA A 275 -23.83 10.55 21.24
N TYR A 276 -22.76 10.39 20.45
CA TYR A 276 -21.37 10.45 20.91
C TYR A 276 -20.70 11.80 20.69
N ALA A 277 -21.48 12.84 20.37
CA ALA A 277 -20.97 14.19 20.13
C ALA A 277 -20.15 14.71 21.33
N GLY A 278 -18.98 15.30 21.06
CA GLY A 278 -18.10 15.87 22.06
C GLY A 278 -17.21 14.88 22.79
N ILE A 279 -17.31 13.56 22.54
CA ILE A 279 -16.40 12.56 23.11
C ILE A 279 -15.21 12.37 22.15
N ALA A 280 -14.01 12.75 22.62
CA ALA A 280 -12.80 12.62 21.83
C ALA A 280 -12.35 11.17 21.62
N GLY A 281 -11.87 10.85 20.42
CA GLY A 281 -11.24 9.57 20.12
C GLY A 281 -12.21 8.39 20.03
N VAL A 282 -13.50 8.63 19.83
CA VAL A 282 -14.52 7.58 19.64
C VAL A 282 -15.53 7.99 18.57
N ALA A 283 -16.21 7.01 18.00
CA ALA A 283 -17.31 7.21 17.04
C ALA A 283 -16.90 8.10 15.86
N ASN A 284 -15.66 7.95 15.37
CA ASN A 284 -15.03 8.87 14.43
C ASN A 284 -14.69 8.22 13.08
N LEU A 285 -15.51 7.27 12.63
CA LEU A 285 -15.42 6.69 11.29
C LEU A 285 -15.52 7.77 10.21
N THR A 286 -14.74 7.64 9.14
CA THR A 286 -14.62 8.68 8.11
C THR A 286 -15.49 8.40 6.89
N GLY A 287 -16.78 8.36 7.09
CA GLY A 287 -17.82 8.19 6.07
C GLY A 287 -18.96 7.30 6.54
N GLN A 288 -20.20 7.71 6.25
CA GLN A 288 -21.40 6.96 6.63
C GLN A 288 -21.43 5.53 6.05
N PHE A 289 -20.90 5.33 4.83
CA PHE A 289 -20.84 4.02 4.17
C PHE A 289 -20.09 2.97 5.00
N LYS A 290 -19.16 3.38 5.87
CA LYS A 290 -18.43 2.50 6.80
C LYS A 290 -19.29 1.96 7.94
N THR A 291 -20.52 2.52 8.13
CA THR A 291 -21.48 2.04 9.14
C THR A 291 -22.45 0.99 8.61
N SER A 292 -22.35 0.59 7.32
CA SER A 292 -23.11 -0.54 6.77
C SER A 292 -22.84 -1.81 7.58
N LYS A 293 -23.86 -2.68 7.74
CA LYS A 293 -23.82 -3.87 8.59
C LYS A 293 -23.12 -5.05 7.91
N ASN A 294 -23.39 -5.18 6.61
CA ASN A 294 -22.98 -6.34 5.82
C ASN A 294 -21.58 -6.21 5.23
N SER A 295 -20.94 -5.04 5.38
CA SER A 295 -19.54 -4.79 5.04
C SER A 295 -18.59 -5.11 6.19
N LEU A 296 -17.28 -5.08 5.90
CA LEU A 296 -16.21 -5.18 6.89
C LEU A 296 -15.48 -3.83 6.99
N SER A 297 -15.41 -3.23 8.17
CA SER A 297 -14.57 -2.06 8.45
C SER A 297 -13.32 -2.49 9.22
N VAL A 298 -12.15 -2.00 8.81
CA VAL A 298 -10.86 -2.44 9.32
C VAL A 298 -10.07 -1.25 9.86
N GLY A 299 -9.68 -1.32 11.13
CA GLY A 299 -8.76 -0.40 11.79
C GLY A 299 -7.31 -0.84 11.63
N ALA A 300 -6.37 0.00 12.04
CA ALA A 300 -4.94 -0.21 11.84
C ALA A 300 -4.20 -0.50 13.13
N LEU A 301 -3.29 -1.48 13.09
CA LEU A 301 -2.29 -1.78 14.10
C LEU A 301 -0.93 -1.19 13.71
N ASP A 302 -0.19 -0.73 14.70
CA ASP A 302 1.20 -0.35 14.57
C ASP A 302 2.13 -1.59 14.55
N THR A 303 3.45 -1.36 14.49
CA THR A 303 4.46 -2.41 14.51
C THR A 303 4.47 -3.22 15.80
N ASN A 304 3.90 -2.72 16.90
CA ASN A 304 3.84 -3.40 18.21
C ASN A 304 2.52 -4.16 18.41
N LEU A 305 1.68 -4.24 17.37
CA LEU A 305 0.34 -4.82 17.42
C LEU A 305 -0.61 -4.05 18.37
N ALA A 306 -0.39 -2.77 18.58
CA ALA A 306 -1.31 -1.86 19.26
C ALA A 306 -2.12 -1.08 18.24
N VAL A 307 -3.35 -0.69 18.59
CA VAL A 307 -4.17 0.13 17.71
C VAL A 307 -3.49 1.48 17.46
N GLY A 308 -3.22 1.78 16.21
CA GLY A 308 -2.53 3.01 15.79
C GLY A 308 -3.31 4.25 16.19
N SER A 309 -2.63 5.29 16.64
CA SER A 309 -3.24 6.54 17.10
C SER A 309 -4.06 7.26 16.01
N LEU A 310 -3.79 6.96 14.74
CA LEU A 310 -4.56 7.45 13.60
C LEU A 310 -5.85 6.66 13.37
N SER A 311 -5.90 5.39 13.80
CA SER A 311 -7.03 4.51 13.51
C SER A 311 -8.33 5.05 14.09
N SER A 312 -9.32 5.31 13.23
CA SER A 312 -10.67 5.65 13.64
C SER A 312 -11.32 4.49 14.39
N THR A 313 -12.10 4.80 15.42
CA THR A 313 -12.69 3.86 16.36
C THR A 313 -14.21 3.98 16.38
N GLY A 314 -14.88 2.95 16.88
CA GLY A 314 -16.32 2.96 17.15
C GLY A 314 -16.71 3.69 18.44
N PRO A 315 -17.92 3.49 18.86
CA PRO A 315 -19.01 2.72 18.20
C PRO A 315 -19.54 3.38 16.93
N ALA A 316 -20.30 2.63 16.13
CA ALA A 316 -21.20 3.25 15.17
C ALA A 316 -22.27 4.06 15.91
N TYR A 317 -23.01 4.89 15.17
CA TYR A 317 -23.98 5.86 15.71
C TYR A 317 -25.04 5.24 16.66
N ASP A 318 -25.38 3.97 16.44
CA ASP A 318 -26.36 3.18 17.16
C ASP A 318 -25.75 2.25 18.24
N GLY A 319 -24.44 2.30 18.44
CA GLY A 319 -23.73 1.50 19.45
C GLY A 319 -23.12 0.21 18.92
N ARG A 320 -23.29 -0.11 17.63
CA ARG A 320 -22.68 -1.31 17.02
C ARG A 320 -21.16 -1.26 17.05
N ILE A 321 -20.55 -2.45 17.09
CA ILE A 321 -19.10 -2.62 17.03
C ILE A 321 -18.58 -2.24 15.63
N LYS A 322 -17.74 -1.23 15.58
CA LYS A 322 -16.95 -0.79 14.44
C LYS A 322 -15.61 -0.22 14.97
N PRO A 323 -14.47 -0.42 14.27
CA PRO A 323 -14.32 -1.37 13.18
C PRO A 323 -14.60 -2.80 13.66
N GLU A 324 -14.93 -3.73 12.76
CA GLU A 324 -15.07 -5.14 13.15
C GLU A 324 -13.73 -5.81 13.41
N LEU A 325 -12.69 -5.43 12.68
CA LEU A 325 -11.36 -6.01 12.78
C LEU A 325 -10.29 -4.92 12.69
N VAL A 326 -9.09 -5.29 13.10
CA VAL A 326 -7.86 -4.53 12.83
C VAL A 326 -6.86 -5.41 12.08
N ALA A 327 -5.95 -4.78 11.34
CA ALA A 327 -4.83 -5.45 10.69
C ALA A 327 -3.59 -4.56 10.70
N HIS A 328 -2.42 -5.09 10.36
CA HIS A 328 -1.21 -4.31 10.22
C HIS A 328 -1.41 -3.16 9.24
N GLY A 329 -1.05 -1.95 9.66
CA GLY A 329 -1.25 -0.73 8.87
C GLY A 329 -0.56 0.47 9.49
N VAL A 330 0.79 0.48 9.51
CA VAL A 330 1.60 1.55 10.13
C VAL A 330 1.36 2.90 9.48
N GLY A 331 1.07 2.92 8.19
CA GLY A 331 0.69 4.12 7.44
C GLY A 331 -0.76 4.53 7.61
N GLY A 332 -1.63 3.68 8.16
CA GLY A 332 -3.04 3.97 8.42
C GLY A 332 -3.99 2.83 8.07
N THR A 333 -5.27 3.09 8.24
CA THR A 333 -6.32 2.08 8.07
C THR A 333 -6.52 1.63 6.61
N SER A 334 -5.99 2.38 5.64
CA SER A 334 -5.96 2.00 4.23
C SER A 334 -5.16 0.73 3.99
N GLU A 335 -3.95 0.65 4.59
CA GLU A 335 -3.09 -0.55 4.53
C GLU A 335 -3.78 -1.75 5.17
N ALA A 336 -4.38 -1.56 6.34
CA ALA A 336 -5.09 -2.60 7.06
C ALA A 336 -6.28 -3.16 6.26
N ALA A 337 -7.06 -2.30 5.60
CA ALA A 337 -8.16 -2.69 4.73
C ALA A 337 -7.68 -3.46 3.49
N ALA A 338 -6.55 -3.03 2.90
CA ALA A 338 -5.92 -3.73 1.78
C ALA A 338 -5.45 -5.14 2.20
N VAL A 339 -4.81 -5.28 3.38
CA VAL A 339 -4.44 -6.58 3.96
C VAL A 339 -5.67 -7.47 4.14
N ALA A 340 -6.71 -6.97 4.80
CA ALA A 340 -7.94 -7.73 5.03
C ALA A 340 -8.65 -8.12 3.71
N SER A 341 -8.61 -7.24 2.68
CA SER A 341 -9.14 -7.55 1.35
C SER A 341 -8.41 -8.72 0.69
N GLY A 342 -7.08 -8.74 0.79
CA GLY A 342 -6.27 -9.85 0.30
C GLY A 342 -6.54 -11.15 1.05
N VAL A 343 -6.69 -11.11 2.38
CA VAL A 343 -7.02 -12.30 3.19
C VAL A 343 -8.41 -12.83 2.84
N ALA A 344 -9.39 -11.95 2.60
CA ALA A 344 -10.73 -12.35 2.15
C ALA A 344 -10.68 -13.14 0.83
N LEU A 345 -9.85 -12.72 -0.13
CA LEU A 345 -9.64 -13.48 -1.38
C LEU A 345 -9.05 -14.87 -1.11
N LEU A 346 -8.08 -15.00 -0.20
CA LEU A 346 -7.49 -16.30 0.13
C LEU A 346 -8.52 -17.24 0.80
N VAL A 347 -9.38 -16.71 1.66
CA VAL A 347 -10.52 -17.45 2.27
C VAL A 347 -11.48 -17.92 1.18
N GLN A 348 -11.83 -17.03 0.23
CA GLN A 348 -12.70 -17.38 -0.90
C GLN A 348 -12.06 -18.44 -1.81
N GLN A 349 -10.76 -18.34 -2.09
CA GLN A 349 -10.02 -19.33 -2.87
C GLN A 349 -10.02 -20.69 -2.16
N ALA A 350 -9.74 -20.72 -0.86
CA ALA A 350 -9.76 -21.94 -0.07
C ALA A 350 -11.13 -22.64 -0.13
N TYR A 351 -12.21 -21.88 -0.06
CA TYR A 351 -13.58 -22.39 -0.20
C TYR A 351 -13.82 -22.91 -1.62
N SER A 352 -13.49 -22.13 -2.63
CA SER A 352 -13.69 -22.46 -4.04
C SER A 352 -13.02 -23.78 -4.44
N LEU A 353 -11.80 -24.02 -3.94
CA LEU A 353 -11.04 -25.27 -4.20
C LEU A 353 -11.74 -26.54 -3.67
N ILE A 354 -12.49 -26.44 -2.57
CA ILE A 354 -13.19 -27.59 -1.97
C ILE A 354 -14.67 -27.67 -2.38
N HIS A 355 -15.20 -26.61 -3.03
CA HIS A 355 -16.59 -26.52 -3.47
C HIS A 355 -16.77 -26.40 -4.99
N ASN A 356 -15.88 -27.06 -5.78
CA ASN A 356 -15.96 -27.15 -7.24
C ASN A 356 -16.05 -25.80 -7.96
N GLY A 357 -15.33 -24.78 -7.48
CA GLY A 357 -15.28 -23.46 -8.08
C GLY A 357 -16.34 -22.48 -7.58
N ALA A 358 -17.27 -22.90 -6.71
CA ALA A 358 -18.25 -22.00 -6.12
C ALA A 358 -17.61 -21.04 -5.10
N LEU A 359 -18.05 -19.79 -5.09
CA LEU A 359 -17.61 -18.82 -4.09
C LEU A 359 -18.48 -18.93 -2.81
N PRO A 360 -17.91 -18.66 -1.63
CA PRO A 360 -18.68 -18.59 -0.39
C PRO A 360 -19.49 -17.32 -0.34
N PRO A 361 -20.63 -17.30 0.35
CA PRO A 361 -21.27 -16.05 0.74
C PRO A 361 -20.35 -15.19 1.60
N ALA A 362 -20.36 -13.88 1.39
CA ALA A 362 -19.50 -12.94 2.11
C ALA A 362 -19.75 -12.95 3.63
N ALA A 363 -20.95 -13.28 4.07
CA ALA A 363 -21.25 -13.49 5.50
C ALA A 363 -20.42 -14.65 6.10
N LEU A 364 -20.18 -15.74 5.34
CA LEU A 364 -19.29 -16.81 5.79
C LEU A 364 -17.82 -16.36 5.81
N VAL A 365 -17.39 -15.60 4.80
CA VAL A 365 -16.04 -15.01 4.78
C VAL A 365 -15.84 -14.10 6.00
N LYS A 366 -16.79 -13.21 6.26
CA LYS A 366 -16.81 -12.33 7.44
C LYS A 366 -16.79 -13.15 8.74
N ALA A 367 -17.58 -14.24 8.84
CA ALA A 367 -17.58 -15.12 10.01
C ALA A 367 -16.22 -15.79 10.24
N ALA A 368 -15.58 -16.29 9.18
CA ALA A 368 -14.25 -16.91 9.28
C ALA A 368 -13.17 -15.89 9.71
N LEU A 369 -13.17 -14.68 9.13
CA LEU A 369 -12.22 -13.61 9.47
C LEU A 369 -12.38 -13.15 10.92
N ILE A 370 -13.62 -12.93 11.37
CA ILE A 370 -13.90 -12.47 12.74
C ILE A 370 -13.63 -13.59 13.76
N ASN A 371 -13.98 -14.83 13.41
CA ASN A 371 -13.79 -15.94 14.34
C ASN A 371 -12.33 -16.27 14.60
N SER A 372 -11.46 -16.16 13.57
CA SER A 372 -10.03 -16.45 13.71
C SER A 372 -9.23 -15.29 14.34
N ALA A 373 -9.78 -14.09 14.38
CA ALA A 373 -9.06 -12.90 14.81
C ALA A 373 -8.45 -13.05 16.20
N ASP A 374 -7.22 -12.57 16.34
CA ASP A 374 -6.47 -12.55 17.60
C ASP A 374 -6.87 -11.36 18.48
N ASP A 375 -7.15 -11.62 19.75
CA ASP A 375 -7.53 -10.58 20.71
C ASP A 375 -6.38 -9.57 20.94
N VAL A 376 -6.68 -8.28 20.82
CA VAL A 376 -5.76 -7.17 21.07
C VAL A 376 -6.48 -6.05 21.82
N GLU A 377 -5.74 -5.14 22.46
CA GLU A 377 -6.27 -4.04 23.28
C GLU A 377 -7.01 -4.55 24.53
N ASN A 378 -8.30 -4.29 24.67
CA ASN A 378 -9.09 -4.78 25.80
C ASN A 378 -9.48 -6.26 25.59
N PRO A 379 -9.52 -7.07 26.63
CA PRO A 379 -9.91 -8.48 26.49
C PRO A 379 -11.26 -8.67 25.83
N GLN A 380 -11.32 -9.58 24.86
CA GLN A 380 -12.47 -9.95 24.06
C GLN A 380 -12.77 -8.90 22.98
N VAL A 381 -13.97 -8.32 22.97
CA VAL A 381 -14.37 -7.32 21.99
C VAL A 381 -14.26 -5.90 22.58
N ASP A 382 -13.92 -4.94 21.73
CA ASP A 382 -13.89 -3.53 22.13
C ASP A 382 -14.17 -2.59 20.93
N PHE A 383 -14.35 -1.28 21.17
CA PHE A 383 -14.65 -0.31 20.12
C PHE A 383 -13.41 0.21 19.35
N LYS A 384 -12.20 -0.22 19.69
CA LYS A 384 -10.97 0.17 18.99
C LYS A 384 -10.51 -0.88 18.01
N SER A 385 -10.48 -2.13 18.45
CA SER A 385 -10.00 -3.29 17.71
C SER A 385 -11.11 -4.21 17.18
N GLY A 386 -12.36 -3.96 17.59
CA GLY A 386 -13.49 -4.81 17.24
C GLY A 386 -13.33 -6.20 17.83
N TYR A 387 -13.31 -7.21 16.98
CA TYR A 387 -13.13 -8.62 17.36
C TYR A 387 -11.64 -9.06 17.36
N GLY A 388 -10.71 -8.16 17.03
CA GLY A 388 -9.27 -8.40 17.10
C GLY A 388 -8.51 -8.24 15.78
N ASN A 389 -7.23 -8.67 15.80
CA ASN A 389 -6.32 -8.64 14.66
C ASN A 389 -6.59 -9.79 13.68
N VAL A 390 -6.66 -9.49 12.41
CA VAL A 390 -6.84 -10.50 11.34
C VAL A 390 -5.78 -11.60 11.44
N ASP A 391 -6.22 -12.86 11.53
CA ASP A 391 -5.39 -14.06 11.37
C ASP A 391 -5.74 -14.78 10.06
N ALA A 392 -4.91 -14.59 9.05
CA ALA A 392 -5.13 -15.18 7.73
C ALA A 392 -5.06 -16.71 7.75
N LEU A 393 -4.15 -17.29 8.53
CA LEU A 393 -4.00 -18.74 8.64
C LEU A 393 -5.22 -19.37 9.30
N GLY A 394 -5.66 -18.83 10.43
CA GLY A 394 -6.84 -19.31 11.16
C GLY A 394 -8.12 -19.20 10.33
N ALA A 395 -8.30 -18.08 9.59
CA ALA A 395 -9.45 -17.88 8.71
C ALA A 395 -9.52 -18.93 7.58
N VAL A 396 -8.38 -19.19 6.92
CA VAL A 396 -8.29 -20.23 5.88
C VAL A 396 -8.49 -21.63 6.46
N GLU A 397 -7.92 -21.91 7.64
CA GLU A 397 -8.10 -23.21 8.30
C GLU A 397 -9.55 -23.46 8.72
N THR A 398 -10.28 -22.43 9.11
CA THR A 398 -11.72 -22.51 9.38
C THR A 398 -12.46 -23.10 8.16
N ILE A 399 -12.14 -22.66 6.97
CA ILE A 399 -12.73 -23.17 5.73
C ILE A 399 -12.21 -24.57 5.36
N LYS A 400 -10.87 -24.74 5.29
CA LYS A 400 -10.26 -26.03 4.86
C LYS A 400 -10.59 -27.19 5.77
N GLN A 401 -10.86 -26.92 7.04
CA GLN A 401 -11.22 -27.94 8.04
C GLN A 401 -12.75 -28.07 8.24
N ASN A 402 -13.56 -27.38 7.42
CA ASN A 402 -15.03 -27.34 7.54
C ASN A 402 -15.52 -26.94 8.93
N ARG A 403 -14.85 -26.01 9.59
CA ARG A 403 -15.22 -25.52 10.93
C ARG A 403 -16.27 -24.41 10.83
N TYR A 404 -17.36 -24.68 10.13
CA TYR A 404 -18.49 -23.76 9.99
C TYR A 404 -19.80 -24.50 9.82
N PHE A 405 -20.89 -23.84 10.12
CA PHE A 405 -22.26 -24.27 9.85
C PHE A 405 -22.99 -23.15 9.07
N SER A 406 -23.99 -23.56 8.31
CA SER A 406 -24.95 -22.66 7.67
C SER A 406 -26.34 -23.07 8.05
N GLY A 407 -27.23 -22.10 8.22
CA GLY A 407 -28.61 -22.37 8.58
C GLY A 407 -29.52 -21.20 8.22
N SER A 408 -30.79 -21.40 8.55
CA SER A 408 -31.84 -20.39 8.44
C SER A 408 -32.83 -20.61 9.58
N VAL A 409 -33.36 -19.53 10.15
CA VAL A 409 -34.28 -19.56 11.27
C VAL A 409 -35.45 -18.61 11.03
N ALA A 410 -36.68 -19.03 11.43
CA ALA A 410 -37.86 -18.16 11.42
C ALA A 410 -38.03 -17.46 12.77
N ALA A 411 -38.88 -16.44 12.82
CA ALA A 411 -39.19 -15.71 14.05
C ALA A 411 -39.71 -16.65 15.15
N GLY A 412 -39.09 -16.55 16.34
CA GLY A 412 -39.41 -17.37 17.51
C GLY A 412 -39.00 -18.84 17.42
N ALA A 413 -38.33 -19.26 16.33
CA ALA A 413 -37.78 -20.61 16.16
C ALA A 413 -36.31 -20.65 16.60
N THR A 414 -35.79 -21.87 16.86
CA THR A 414 -34.37 -22.08 17.22
C THR A 414 -33.76 -23.16 16.31
N ALA A 415 -32.68 -22.81 15.61
CA ALA A 415 -31.84 -23.76 14.91
C ALA A 415 -30.75 -24.28 15.86
N LYS A 416 -30.41 -25.59 15.76
CA LYS A 416 -29.47 -26.26 16.67
C LYS A 416 -28.40 -26.99 15.90
N PHE A 417 -27.14 -26.86 16.34
CA PHE A 417 -25.97 -27.53 15.78
C PHE A 417 -25.19 -28.21 16.89
N ILE A 418 -24.61 -29.37 16.61
CA ILE A 418 -23.83 -30.15 17.57
C ILE A 418 -22.36 -30.00 17.25
N LEU A 419 -21.58 -29.61 18.25
CA LEU A 419 -20.14 -29.47 18.17
C LEU A 419 -19.48 -30.40 19.18
N GLN A 420 -18.47 -31.16 18.74
CA GLN A 420 -17.62 -31.98 19.61
C GLN A 420 -16.33 -31.22 19.92
N VAL A 421 -16.13 -30.91 21.19
CA VAL A 421 -14.90 -30.24 21.66
C VAL A 421 -13.94 -31.30 22.19
N PRO A 422 -12.73 -31.45 21.59
CA PRO A 422 -11.73 -32.40 22.05
C PRO A 422 -11.12 -32.01 23.39
N GLU A 423 -10.38 -32.97 24.00
CA GLU A 423 -9.61 -32.70 25.20
C GLU A 423 -8.38 -31.81 24.90
N GLY A 424 -7.99 -30.97 25.85
CA GLY A 424 -6.78 -30.14 25.75
C GLY A 424 -6.95 -28.84 24.95
N VAL A 425 -8.16 -28.50 24.55
CA VAL A 425 -8.47 -27.19 23.91
C VAL A 425 -8.29 -26.10 24.94
N GLN A 426 -7.49 -25.06 24.59
CA GLN A 426 -7.25 -23.91 25.45
C GLN A 426 -8.40 -22.89 25.37
N GLN A 427 -8.94 -22.68 24.18
CA GLN A 427 -10.10 -21.83 23.96
C GLN A 427 -10.97 -22.38 22.83
N LEU A 428 -12.27 -22.35 23.00
CA LEU A 428 -13.27 -22.49 21.95
C LEU A 428 -13.79 -21.10 21.62
N LYS A 429 -13.76 -20.71 20.36
CA LYS A 429 -14.35 -19.49 19.82
C LYS A 429 -15.42 -19.84 18.80
N VAL A 430 -16.58 -19.19 18.87
CA VAL A 430 -17.73 -19.39 17.97
C VAL A 430 -18.30 -18.04 17.60
N THR A 431 -18.45 -17.79 16.32
CA THR A 431 -18.97 -16.52 15.80
C THR A 431 -20.14 -16.78 14.85
N LEU A 432 -21.28 -16.15 15.13
CA LEU A 432 -22.47 -16.09 14.28
C LEU A 432 -22.44 -14.80 13.46
N VAL A 433 -22.71 -14.90 12.15
CA VAL A 433 -22.81 -13.74 11.23
C VAL A 433 -23.96 -13.93 10.25
N TRP A 434 -24.70 -12.87 9.98
CA TRP A 434 -25.73 -12.84 8.95
C TRP A 434 -25.69 -11.54 8.15
N HIS A 435 -26.10 -11.64 6.87
CA HIS A 435 -26.40 -10.47 6.09
C HIS A 435 -27.82 -10.03 6.42
N ASP A 436 -27.93 -8.93 7.08
CA ASP A 436 -29.18 -8.35 7.55
C ASP A 436 -29.79 -7.42 6.50
N ALA A 437 -31.12 -7.30 6.49
CA ALA A 437 -31.84 -6.38 5.62
C ALA A 437 -31.40 -4.93 5.84
N ALA A 438 -31.37 -4.12 4.77
CA ALA A 438 -31.00 -2.72 4.88
C ALA A 438 -32.00 -1.93 5.73
N ALA A 439 -31.48 -1.16 6.69
CA ALA A 439 -32.34 -0.28 7.49
C ALA A 439 -32.76 0.97 6.69
N SER A 440 -33.77 1.65 7.18
CA SER A 440 -34.08 2.99 6.68
C SER A 440 -32.97 3.97 7.08
N PRO A 441 -32.61 4.91 6.22
CA PRO A 441 -31.69 5.96 6.59
C PRO A 441 -32.14 6.69 7.87
N ASP A 442 -31.18 7.01 8.73
CA ASP A 442 -31.38 7.66 10.03
C ASP A 442 -32.28 6.87 10.99
N ALA A 443 -32.35 5.53 10.80
CA ALA A 443 -33.01 4.66 11.77
C ALA A 443 -32.28 4.72 13.13
N PRO A 444 -32.99 4.68 14.26
CA PRO A 444 -32.35 4.69 15.58
C PRO A 444 -31.40 3.52 15.81
N THR A 445 -31.72 2.37 15.23
CA THR A 445 -30.91 1.15 15.16
C THR A 445 -30.91 0.65 13.72
N ALA A 446 -29.75 0.18 13.25
CA ALA A 446 -29.64 -0.34 11.90
C ALA A 446 -30.02 -1.82 11.80
N LEU A 447 -29.97 -2.57 12.90
CA LEU A 447 -30.35 -3.97 12.92
C LEU A 447 -31.85 -4.12 12.63
N ILE A 448 -32.20 -4.99 11.67
CA ILE A 448 -33.57 -5.30 11.25
C ILE A 448 -33.96 -6.68 11.72
N ASN A 449 -33.20 -7.72 11.33
CA ASN A 449 -33.41 -9.08 11.77
C ASN A 449 -32.42 -9.39 12.89
N ASP A 450 -32.94 -9.73 14.05
CA ASP A 450 -32.19 -9.98 15.28
C ASP A 450 -32.12 -11.48 15.58
N LEU A 451 -30.92 -12.03 15.64
CA LEU A 451 -30.62 -13.41 15.97
C LEU A 451 -29.86 -13.50 17.28
N ASP A 452 -30.20 -14.43 18.14
CA ASP A 452 -29.46 -14.71 19.40
C ASP A 452 -28.66 -16.02 19.32
N LEU A 453 -27.35 -15.95 19.58
CA LEU A 453 -26.48 -17.13 19.72
C LEU A 453 -26.39 -17.55 21.20
N ARG A 454 -26.56 -18.84 21.47
CA ARG A 454 -26.28 -19.46 22.78
C ARG A 454 -25.49 -20.74 22.58
N ILE A 455 -24.56 -21.01 23.48
CA ILE A 455 -23.77 -22.24 23.47
C ILE A 455 -24.02 -22.95 24.79
N GLN A 456 -24.45 -24.24 24.72
CA GLN A 456 -24.70 -25.06 25.91
C GLN A 456 -23.82 -26.30 25.90
N HIS A 457 -23.08 -26.56 26.98
CA HIS A 457 -22.43 -27.85 27.19
C HIS A 457 -23.47 -28.89 27.64
N VAL A 458 -23.70 -29.92 26.82
CA VAL A 458 -24.80 -30.89 27.03
C VAL A 458 -24.65 -31.63 28.35
N GLY A 459 -23.44 -32.02 28.74
CA GLY A 459 -23.18 -32.78 29.98
C GLY A 459 -23.32 -31.99 31.27
N THR A 460 -23.06 -30.71 31.30
CA THR A 460 -23.09 -29.84 32.49
C THR A 460 -24.28 -28.88 32.51
N ASN A 461 -24.98 -28.74 31.39
CA ASN A 461 -26.00 -27.72 31.15
C ASN A 461 -25.53 -26.27 31.32
N GLN A 462 -24.22 -26.03 31.36
CA GLN A 462 -23.69 -24.69 31.39
C GLN A 462 -23.96 -23.99 30.08
N VAL A 463 -24.36 -22.69 30.14
CA VAL A 463 -24.70 -21.87 28.96
C VAL A 463 -23.81 -20.65 28.92
N TRP A 464 -23.38 -20.29 27.71
CA TRP A 464 -22.65 -19.06 27.41
C TRP A 464 -23.42 -18.23 26.39
N GLN A 465 -23.47 -16.94 26.64
CA GLN A 465 -24.02 -15.91 25.75
C GLN A 465 -22.88 -15.14 25.07
N PRO A 466 -23.16 -14.37 24.01
CA PRO A 466 -22.19 -13.52 23.34
C PRO A 466 -21.56 -12.46 24.24
N TRP A 467 -20.50 -11.87 23.76
CA TRP A 467 -19.88 -10.68 24.33
C TRP A 467 -20.60 -9.43 23.86
N VAL A 468 -21.00 -8.56 24.77
CA VAL A 468 -21.65 -7.29 24.48
C VAL A 468 -20.92 -6.13 25.15
N LEU A 469 -20.88 -4.99 24.47
CA LEU A 469 -20.27 -3.76 24.92
C LEU A 469 -21.26 -2.78 25.52
N ASN A 470 -20.80 -1.95 26.44
CA ASN A 470 -21.58 -0.85 26.96
C ASN A 470 -21.47 0.35 26.00
N SER A 471 -22.48 0.58 25.18
CA SER A 471 -22.54 1.66 24.20
C SER A 471 -23.09 2.99 24.76
N TYR A 472 -23.30 3.10 26.08
CA TYR A 472 -23.75 4.36 26.68
C TYR A 472 -22.73 5.48 26.40
N PRO A 473 -23.14 6.68 25.92
CA PRO A 473 -22.25 7.72 25.44
C PRO A 473 -21.53 8.44 26.60
N HIS A 474 -20.61 7.73 27.22
CA HIS A 474 -19.72 8.22 28.27
C HIS A 474 -18.35 7.51 28.16
N PRO A 475 -17.22 8.22 28.28
CA PRO A 475 -15.88 7.60 28.15
C PRO A 475 -15.68 6.38 29.02
N ASP A 476 -16.10 6.44 30.29
CA ASP A 476 -15.96 5.30 31.20
C ASP A 476 -16.82 4.08 30.80
N SER A 477 -17.94 4.30 30.12
CA SER A 477 -18.79 3.21 29.64
C SER A 477 -18.21 2.57 28.38
N LEU A 478 -17.72 3.37 27.44
CA LEU A 478 -17.14 2.92 26.18
C LEU A 478 -15.79 2.20 26.34
N ASN A 479 -15.10 2.44 27.46
CA ASN A 479 -13.83 1.77 27.78
C ASN A 479 -14.01 0.55 28.72
N LYS A 480 -15.25 0.17 29.09
CA LYS A 480 -15.47 -1.05 29.88
C LYS A 480 -15.19 -2.29 29.06
N THR A 481 -14.66 -3.30 29.73
CA THR A 481 -14.55 -4.65 29.16
C THR A 481 -15.91 -5.21 28.81
N ALA A 482 -15.97 -6.02 27.76
CA ALA A 482 -17.18 -6.70 27.33
C ALA A 482 -17.78 -7.59 28.44
N THR A 483 -19.06 -7.74 28.44
CA THR A 483 -19.82 -8.62 29.37
C THR A 483 -20.66 -9.62 28.58
N ARG A 484 -21.08 -10.71 29.22
CA ARG A 484 -21.97 -11.68 28.59
C ARG A 484 -23.42 -11.17 28.60
N GLY A 485 -24.09 -11.30 27.45
CA GLY A 485 -25.48 -10.90 27.30
C GLY A 485 -26.04 -11.23 25.91
N ALA A 486 -27.34 -11.00 25.69
CA ALA A 486 -27.91 -10.99 24.35
C ALA A 486 -27.48 -9.69 23.65
N ASP A 487 -27.14 -9.79 22.36
CA ASP A 487 -26.71 -8.65 21.54
C ASP A 487 -27.83 -8.29 20.56
N HIS A 488 -28.52 -7.19 20.82
CA HIS A 488 -29.61 -6.69 19.98
C HIS A 488 -29.20 -5.47 19.12
N LEU A 489 -27.90 -5.31 18.89
CA LEU A 489 -27.34 -4.21 18.08
C LEU A 489 -26.61 -4.70 16.84
N ASN A 490 -25.82 -5.77 16.97
CA ASN A 490 -24.92 -6.23 15.93
C ASN A 490 -25.53 -7.40 15.11
N ASN A 491 -25.18 -7.50 13.83
CA ASN A 491 -25.41 -8.69 13.00
C ASN A 491 -24.22 -9.67 13.05
N VAL A 492 -23.47 -9.61 14.15
CA VAL A 492 -22.35 -10.47 14.49
C VAL A 492 -22.38 -10.75 15.99
N GLU A 493 -22.34 -12.01 16.36
CA GLU A 493 -22.28 -12.42 17.77
C GLU A 493 -21.14 -13.40 18.01
N GLN A 494 -20.36 -13.20 19.06
CA GLN A 494 -19.20 -14.04 19.35
C GLN A 494 -19.22 -14.55 20.78
N VAL A 495 -19.00 -15.86 20.95
CA VAL A 495 -18.79 -16.53 22.23
C VAL A 495 -17.40 -17.13 22.27
N THR A 496 -16.65 -16.83 23.33
CA THR A 496 -15.36 -17.50 23.63
C THR A 496 -15.48 -18.29 24.93
N ILE A 497 -14.91 -19.46 25.03
CA ILE A 497 -14.89 -20.29 26.23
C ILE A 497 -13.45 -20.67 26.51
N ALA A 498 -12.86 -20.13 27.58
CA ALA A 498 -11.52 -20.47 27.99
C ALA A 498 -11.50 -21.86 28.66
N SER A 499 -10.49 -22.68 28.31
CA SER A 499 -10.33 -24.06 28.81
C SER A 499 -11.63 -24.85 28.84
N PRO A 500 -12.31 -25.01 27.68
CA PRO A 500 -13.61 -25.70 27.64
C PRO A 500 -13.45 -27.15 28.06
N THR A 501 -14.41 -27.65 28.84
CA THR A 501 -14.49 -29.06 29.15
C THR A 501 -14.75 -29.85 27.86
N SER A 502 -13.97 -30.94 27.62
CA SER A 502 -14.21 -31.78 26.45
C SER A 502 -15.62 -32.40 26.48
N GLY A 503 -16.22 -32.53 25.29
CA GLY A 503 -17.56 -33.11 25.18
C GLY A 503 -18.44 -32.46 24.14
N THR A 504 -19.73 -32.71 24.27
CA THR A 504 -20.73 -32.21 23.32
C THR A 504 -21.24 -30.84 23.70
N TYR A 505 -21.18 -29.93 22.78
CA TYR A 505 -21.77 -28.59 22.86
C TYR A 505 -22.90 -28.45 21.83
N GLU A 506 -23.98 -27.82 22.25
CA GLU A 506 -25.11 -27.47 21.40
C GLU A 506 -25.01 -25.95 21.14
N LEU A 507 -24.87 -25.58 19.85
CA LEU A 507 -24.94 -24.19 19.38
C LEU A 507 -26.41 -23.94 19.01
N GLN A 508 -27.02 -22.93 19.62
CA GLN A 508 -28.42 -22.55 19.42
C GLN A 508 -28.46 -21.16 18.78
N VAL A 509 -29.19 -21.02 17.66
CA VAL A 509 -29.46 -19.74 17.03
C VAL A 509 -30.99 -19.53 17.07
N GLU A 510 -31.41 -18.54 17.81
CA GLU A 510 -32.83 -18.15 17.95
C GLU A 510 -33.16 -16.96 17.05
N GLY A 511 -34.27 -17.01 16.33
CA GLY A 511 -34.80 -15.83 15.65
C GLY A 511 -35.54 -14.96 16.65
N PHE A 512 -34.88 -14.00 17.28
CA PHE A 512 -35.44 -13.19 18.36
C PHE A 512 -36.49 -12.20 17.84
N ASP A 513 -36.11 -11.34 16.89
CA ASP A 513 -37.02 -10.42 16.20
C ASP A 513 -36.73 -10.42 14.70
N LEU A 514 -37.60 -11.00 13.91
CA LEU A 514 -37.46 -11.17 12.46
C LEU A 514 -38.65 -10.57 11.71
N PRO A 515 -38.72 -9.25 11.54
CA PRO A 515 -39.75 -8.58 10.73
C PRO A 515 -39.84 -9.10 9.29
N GLU A 516 -38.74 -9.54 8.71
CA GLU A 516 -38.64 -10.13 7.37
C GLU A 516 -39.05 -11.64 7.34
N GLY A 517 -39.39 -12.21 8.51
CA GLY A 517 -39.91 -13.55 8.66
C GLY A 517 -38.90 -14.67 8.78
N GLN A 518 -37.82 -14.65 8.03
CA GLN A 518 -36.77 -15.68 8.06
C GLN A 518 -35.40 -15.08 7.76
N GLN A 519 -34.36 -15.53 8.50
CA GLN A 519 -33.00 -15.07 8.32
C GLN A 519 -32.04 -16.25 8.13
N SER A 520 -31.23 -16.19 7.05
CA SER A 520 -30.10 -17.10 6.82
C SER A 520 -28.84 -16.60 7.56
N PHE A 521 -28.03 -17.53 8.08
CA PHE A 521 -26.86 -17.20 8.88
C PHE A 521 -25.73 -18.21 8.67
N TYR A 522 -24.54 -17.84 9.14
CA TYR A 522 -23.33 -18.66 9.16
C TYR A 522 -22.71 -18.62 10.54
N ILE A 523 -22.20 -19.78 10.99
CA ILE A 523 -21.45 -19.91 12.23
C ILE A 523 -20.06 -20.42 11.86
N ALA A 524 -19.02 -19.69 12.25
CA ALA A 524 -17.65 -20.17 12.25
C ALA A 524 -17.24 -20.57 13.66
N TYR A 525 -16.38 -21.59 13.80
CA TYR A 525 -15.81 -21.96 15.09
C TYR A 525 -14.36 -22.40 14.96
N GLU A 526 -13.60 -22.19 16.03
CA GLU A 526 -12.24 -22.68 16.12
C GLU A 526 -11.88 -23.17 17.51
N TYR A 527 -10.88 -24.04 17.52
CA TYR A 527 -10.18 -24.45 18.72
C TYR A 527 -8.80 -23.84 18.72
N THR A 528 -8.49 -22.95 19.66
CA THR A 528 -7.14 -22.47 19.80
C THR A 528 -6.29 -23.53 20.50
N GLY A 529 -5.16 -23.84 19.89
CA GLY A 529 -4.16 -24.78 20.39
C GLY A 529 -3.10 -24.07 21.22
N GLY A 530 -2.02 -24.81 21.49
CA GLY A 530 -0.85 -24.28 22.17
C GLY A 530 -0.03 -23.30 21.31
N LEU A 531 1.05 -22.81 21.89
CA LEU A 531 2.04 -21.95 21.28
C LEU A 531 2.61 -22.54 19.98
N ALA A 532 2.65 -21.78 18.88
CA ALA A 532 3.16 -22.17 17.58
C ALA A 532 4.04 -21.08 16.95
N TRP A 533 5.02 -21.46 16.12
CA TRP A 533 5.80 -20.52 15.33
C TRP A 533 5.00 -20.01 14.12
N LEU A 534 5.02 -18.70 13.90
CA LEU A 534 4.44 -18.04 12.73
C LEU A 534 5.51 -17.49 11.78
N SER A 535 6.65 -17.04 12.31
CA SER A 535 7.80 -16.56 11.53
C SER A 535 9.08 -16.76 12.35
N PRO A 536 10.18 -17.25 11.72
CA PRO A 536 10.33 -17.65 10.33
C PRO A 536 9.62 -18.97 10.00
N THR A 537 9.34 -19.15 8.70
CA THR A 537 8.83 -20.40 8.11
C THR A 537 9.95 -21.10 7.33
N SER A 538 9.74 -22.34 6.91
CA SER A 538 10.72 -23.08 6.09
C SER A 538 11.01 -22.43 4.73
N ASN A 539 10.08 -21.61 4.23
CA ASN A 539 10.17 -20.95 2.92
C ASN A 539 10.67 -19.52 3.02
N ASN A 540 10.84 -18.98 4.23
CA ASN A 540 11.31 -17.61 4.43
C ASN A 540 12.82 -17.58 4.66
N SER A 541 13.47 -16.58 4.06
CA SER A 541 14.83 -16.20 4.39
C SER A 541 14.81 -14.93 5.23
N LEU A 542 15.49 -14.97 6.38
CA LEU A 542 15.75 -13.77 7.17
C LEU A 542 16.98 -13.04 6.66
N ILE A 543 17.05 -11.74 6.90
CA ILE A 543 18.13 -10.89 6.37
C ILE A 543 19.30 -10.86 7.36
N ALA A 544 20.45 -11.38 6.94
CA ALA A 544 21.68 -11.34 7.72
C ALA A 544 22.18 -9.89 7.94
N GLY A 545 22.70 -9.61 9.13
CA GLY A 545 23.18 -8.29 9.51
C GLY A 545 22.11 -7.23 9.73
N SER A 546 20.85 -7.64 9.79
CA SER A 546 19.69 -6.76 10.01
C SER A 546 18.87 -7.22 11.21
N THR A 547 18.04 -6.34 11.73
CA THR A 547 17.00 -6.72 12.69
C THR A 547 15.87 -7.41 11.95
N ASN A 548 15.52 -8.63 12.38
CA ASN A 548 14.42 -9.42 11.86
C ASN A 548 13.40 -9.63 12.98
N ARG A 549 12.12 -9.45 12.68
CA ARG A 549 11.05 -9.74 13.62
C ARG A 549 10.65 -11.21 13.50
N ILE A 550 10.80 -11.94 14.58
CA ILE A 550 10.33 -13.34 14.69
C ILE A 550 9.02 -13.35 15.46
N ARG A 551 8.10 -14.28 15.11
CA ARG A 551 6.74 -14.30 15.66
C ARG A 551 6.29 -15.70 16.04
N TRP A 552 5.43 -15.77 17.06
CA TRP A 552 4.69 -16.97 17.48
C TRP A 552 3.21 -16.63 17.65
N SER A 553 2.36 -17.65 17.80
CA SER A 553 0.91 -17.47 17.98
C SER A 553 0.60 -16.65 19.24
N SER A 554 -0.44 -15.83 19.16
CA SER A 554 -1.00 -15.11 20.30
C SER A 554 -1.61 -16.07 21.33
N GLY A 555 -1.98 -15.55 22.51
CA GLY A 555 -2.62 -16.34 23.59
C GLY A 555 -1.66 -17.07 24.51
N GLY A 556 -0.34 -17.04 24.29
CA GLY A 556 0.65 -17.52 25.24
C GLY A 556 0.66 -16.67 26.53
N THR A 557 0.79 -17.31 27.69
CA THR A 557 0.93 -16.62 28.98
C THR A 557 2.25 -16.97 29.64
N GLY A 558 2.79 -16.05 30.45
CA GLY A 558 4.06 -16.23 31.13
C GLY A 558 5.26 -15.86 30.28
N THR A 559 6.43 -16.43 30.59
CA THR A 559 7.70 -16.12 29.94
C THR A 559 8.37 -17.35 29.37
N ALA A 560 9.19 -17.15 28.33
CA ALA A 560 9.98 -18.20 27.70
C ALA A 560 11.43 -17.77 27.51
N ARG A 561 12.36 -18.73 27.42
CA ARG A 561 13.73 -18.51 26.94
C ARG A 561 13.76 -18.64 25.44
N LEU A 562 14.44 -17.72 24.77
CA LEU A 562 14.60 -17.71 23.33
C LEU A 562 16.08 -17.91 22.96
N ALA A 563 16.35 -18.86 22.07
CA ALA A 563 17.68 -19.16 21.59
C ALA A 563 17.66 -19.53 20.09
N TYR A 564 18.81 -19.42 19.42
CA TYR A 564 18.99 -19.94 18.07
C TYR A 564 20.23 -20.85 17.99
N LYS A 565 20.30 -21.67 16.97
CA LYS A 565 21.51 -22.42 16.63
C LYS A 565 21.71 -22.44 15.10
N PRO A 566 22.97 -22.37 14.61
CA PRO A 566 23.30 -22.76 13.24
C PRO A 566 23.04 -24.25 13.01
N HIS A 567 22.65 -24.64 11.81
CA HIS A 567 22.30 -26.02 11.44
C HIS A 567 23.34 -27.07 11.88
N ASN A 568 24.62 -26.79 11.65
CA ASN A 568 25.70 -27.71 11.97
C ASN A 568 26.25 -27.54 13.40
N SER A 569 25.57 -26.83 14.29
CA SER A 569 25.97 -26.62 15.68
C SER A 569 25.14 -27.47 16.62
N SER A 570 25.74 -28.04 17.65
CA SER A 570 25.04 -28.62 18.78
C SER A 570 24.70 -27.56 19.87
N THR A 571 25.32 -26.39 19.80
CA THR A 571 25.21 -25.34 20.84
C THR A 571 24.13 -24.33 20.49
N TRP A 572 23.21 -24.13 21.43
CA TRP A 572 22.22 -23.07 21.38
C TRP A 572 22.80 -21.77 21.92
N ILE A 573 22.63 -20.71 21.17
CA ILE A 573 23.04 -19.34 21.54
C ILE A 573 21.79 -18.61 22.04
N GLU A 574 21.84 -18.17 23.29
CA GLU A 574 20.72 -17.48 23.93
C GLU A 574 20.55 -16.08 23.32
N LEU A 575 19.32 -15.74 22.91
CA LEU A 575 18.92 -14.41 22.44
C LEU A 575 18.28 -13.61 23.59
N SER A 576 17.47 -14.28 24.42
CA SER A 576 16.86 -13.70 25.60
C SER A 576 16.57 -14.79 26.63
N GLY A 577 16.92 -14.54 27.89
CA GLY A 577 16.58 -15.41 29.01
C GLY A 577 15.11 -15.33 29.43
N SER A 578 14.38 -14.30 28.97
CA SER A 578 12.96 -14.10 29.31
C SER A 578 12.29 -13.21 28.28
N VAL A 579 11.44 -13.81 27.45
CA VAL A 579 10.51 -13.08 26.55
C VAL A 579 9.10 -13.22 27.10
N ASP A 580 8.32 -12.15 27.07
CA ASP A 580 6.90 -12.20 27.46
C ASP A 580 6.08 -12.82 26.33
N LEU A 581 5.38 -13.91 26.60
CA LEU A 581 4.57 -14.60 25.60
C LEU A 581 3.30 -13.85 25.21
N LYS A 582 2.87 -12.86 26.00
CA LYS A 582 1.78 -11.96 25.62
C LYS A 582 2.16 -11.03 24.48
N GLN A 583 3.47 -10.74 24.31
CA GLN A 583 4.01 -10.06 23.15
C GLN A 583 4.42 -11.11 22.14
N PRO A 584 3.63 -11.37 21.08
CA PRO A 584 3.83 -12.52 20.21
C PRO A 584 4.98 -12.32 19.20
N TYR A 585 5.99 -11.52 19.54
CA TYR A 585 7.15 -11.27 18.68
C TYR A 585 8.42 -10.92 19.48
N PHE A 586 9.57 -11.03 18.80
CA PHE A 586 10.87 -10.59 19.27
C PHE A 586 11.70 -10.03 18.10
N ASP A 587 12.31 -8.86 18.31
CA ASP A 587 13.19 -8.23 17.32
C ASP A 587 14.62 -8.76 17.50
N TRP A 588 15.05 -9.61 16.58
CA TRP A 588 16.35 -10.26 16.58
C TRP A 588 17.35 -9.54 15.69
N ALA A 589 18.42 -8.96 16.27
CA ALA A 589 19.57 -8.48 15.54
C ALA A 589 20.40 -9.71 15.07
N ALA A 590 20.17 -10.12 13.83
CA ALA A 590 20.76 -11.33 13.29
C ALA A 590 22.25 -11.13 12.90
N PRO A 591 23.12 -12.16 13.05
CA PRO A 591 24.53 -12.07 12.66
C PRO A 591 24.68 -11.84 11.16
N ASP A 592 25.75 -11.10 10.78
CA ASP A 592 26.09 -10.81 9.38
C ASP A 592 26.84 -11.98 8.74
N THR A 593 26.14 -13.09 8.53
CA THR A 593 26.69 -14.30 7.88
C THR A 593 25.57 -15.13 7.27
N ILE A 594 25.87 -15.84 6.18
CA ILE A 594 24.94 -16.79 5.59
C ILE A 594 24.99 -18.11 6.35
N MET A 595 23.82 -18.64 6.74
CA MET A 595 23.68 -19.94 7.39
C MET A 595 22.23 -20.42 7.40
N MET A 596 22.04 -21.74 7.45
CA MET A 596 20.79 -22.31 7.94
C MET A 596 20.77 -22.20 9.47
N ALA A 597 19.64 -21.85 10.03
CA ALA A 597 19.44 -21.68 11.46
C ALA A 597 18.10 -22.24 11.91
N GLN A 598 17.99 -22.51 13.21
CA GLN A 598 16.75 -22.90 13.87
C GLN A 598 16.59 -22.09 15.17
N LEU A 599 15.38 -21.66 15.47
CA LEU A 599 15.02 -21.00 16.74
C LEU A 599 14.39 -21.97 17.70
N ARG A 600 14.53 -21.69 18.99
CA ARG A 600 13.94 -22.47 20.08
C ARG A 600 13.36 -21.53 21.13
N LEU A 601 12.08 -21.74 21.42
CA LEU A 601 11.37 -21.10 22.52
C LEU A 601 11.11 -22.16 23.59
N THR A 602 11.56 -21.94 24.83
CA THR A 602 11.44 -22.87 25.94
C THR A 602 10.68 -22.22 27.09
N THR A 603 9.52 -22.79 27.41
CA THR A 603 8.72 -22.46 28.60
C THR A 603 9.00 -23.49 29.70
N ASN A 604 8.35 -23.36 30.85
CA ASN A 604 8.42 -24.37 31.89
C ASN A 604 7.75 -25.69 31.53
N GLU A 605 6.80 -25.65 30.58
CA GLU A 605 5.96 -26.79 30.22
C GLU A 605 6.38 -27.47 28.91
N GLN A 606 6.93 -26.69 27.96
CA GLN A 606 7.23 -27.20 26.62
C GLN A 606 8.43 -26.50 25.96
N THR A 607 8.98 -27.14 24.96
CA THR A 607 9.98 -26.58 24.06
C THR A 607 9.41 -26.56 22.65
N LEU A 608 9.37 -25.37 22.03
CA LEU A 608 8.93 -25.17 20.68
C LEU A 608 10.13 -24.88 19.76
N LEU A 609 10.27 -25.63 18.69
CA LEU A 609 11.30 -25.43 17.67
C LEU A 609 10.68 -24.78 16.42
N SER A 610 11.37 -23.79 15.86
CA SER A 610 10.98 -23.28 14.54
C SER A 610 11.31 -24.31 13.46
N PRO A 611 10.73 -24.20 12.26
CA PRO A 611 11.35 -24.77 11.07
C PRO A 611 12.79 -24.27 10.90
N GLU A 612 13.65 -25.02 10.20
CA GLU A 612 14.93 -24.49 9.75
C GLU A 612 14.69 -23.47 8.65
N PHE A 613 15.41 -22.35 8.71
CA PHE A 613 15.30 -21.23 7.78
C PHE A 613 16.70 -20.76 7.37
N LEU A 614 16.77 -20.10 6.21
CA LEU A 614 18.00 -19.48 5.74
C LEU A 614 18.13 -18.06 6.30
N LEU A 615 19.27 -17.76 6.89
CA LEU A 615 19.73 -16.39 7.17
C LEU A 615 20.73 -16.01 6.08
N ALA A 616 20.44 -14.97 5.29
CA ALA A 616 21.27 -14.59 4.16
C ALA A 616 21.24 -13.08 3.91
N PRO A 617 22.38 -12.49 3.47
CA PRO A 617 22.39 -11.12 3.01
C PRO A 617 21.68 -10.99 1.64
N VAL A 618 21.17 -9.79 1.33
CA VAL A 618 20.51 -9.51 0.04
C VAL A 618 21.52 -8.91 -0.95
N PRO A 619 21.66 -9.48 -2.16
CA PRO A 619 22.54 -8.91 -3.20
C PRO A 619 22.07 -7.52 -3.65
N LYS A 620 23.01 -6.71 -4.14
CA LYS A 620 22.74 -5.37 -4.71
C LYS A 620 23.25 -5.34 -6.15
N PRO A 621 22.53 -5.94 -7.10
CA PRO A 621 22.95 -5.99 -8.50
C PRO A 621 22.80 -4.63 -9.18
N ALA A 622 23.66 -4.40 -10.19
CA ALA A 622 23.59 -3.28 -11.10
C ALA A 622 23.92 -3.73 -12.52
N ILE A 623 23.32 -3.11 -13.50
CA ILE A 623 23.71 -3.28 -14.92
C ILE A 623 24.97 -2.46 -15.15
N THR A 624 26.08 -3.13 -15.43
CA THR A 624 27.38 -2.48 -15.62
C THR A 624 27.82 -2.46 -17.08
N LEU A 625 27.17 -3.25 -17.95
CA LEU A 625 27.35 -3.23 -19.39
C LEU A 625 26.03 -3.54 -20.08
N ASN A 626 25.71 -2.76 -21.12
CA ASN A 626 24.61 -3.02 -22.06
C ASN A 626 25.12 -2.61 -23.44
N CYS A 627 25.71 -3.54 -24.15
CA CYS A 627 26.35 -3.31 -25.44
C CYS A 627 25.95 -4.43 -26.42
N GLU A 628 26.10 -4.20 -27.71
CA GLU A 628 25.68 -5.10 -28.77
C GLU A 628 25.91 -6.59 -28.42
N GLY A 629 24.81 -7.31 -28.20
CA GLY A 629 24.81 -8.74 -27.94
C GLY A 629 25.16 -9.18 -26.52
N GLN A 630 25.42 -8.26 -25.56
CA GLN A 630 25.74 -8.62 -24.17
C GLN A 630 25.22 -7.63 -23.16
N VAL A 631 24.62 -8.13 -22.05
CA VAL A 631 24.28 -7.37 -20.85
C VAL A 631 25.02 -7.99 -19.67
N LEU A 632 25.74 -7.17 -18.91
CA LEU A 632 26.40 -7.58 -17.67
C LEU A 632 25.59 -7.11 -16.46
N LEU A 633 25.16 -8.06 -15.66
CA LEU A 633 24.61 -7.86 -14.33
C LEU A 633 25.71 -8.19 -13.31
N GLN A 634 26.09 -7.22 -12.48
CA GLN A 634 27.18 -7.38 -11.52
C GLN A 634 26.73 -6.95 -10.12
N TRP A 635 27.26 -7.60 -9.08
CA TRP A 635 26.99 -7.27 -7.67
C TRP A 635 28.22 -7.49 -6.80
N PRO A 636 28.32 -6.84 -5.63
CA PRO A 636 29.39 -7.08 -4.68
C PRO A 636 29.35 -8.51 -4.15
N ALA A 637 30.51 -9.13 -3.97
CA ALA A 637 30.61 -10.44 -3.35
C ALA A 637 30.04 -10.42 -1.93
N LEU A 638 29.18 -11.37 -1.63
CA LEU A 638 28.62 -11.57 -0.30
C LEU A 638 29.47 -12.59 0.47
N LYS A 639 29.65 -12.33 1.76
CA LYS A 639 30.50 -13.17 2.62
C LYS A 639 29.93 -14.60 2.70
N ASN A 640 30.78 -15.58 2.40
CA ASN A 640 30.46 -17.02 2.44
C ASN A 640 29.34 -17.48 1.46
N VAL A 641 28.91 -16.66 0.54
CA VAL A 641 28.02 -17.05 -0.56
C VAL A 641 28.85 -17.59 -1.71
N THR A 642 28.53 -18.78 -2.19
CA THR A 642 29.26 -19.45 -3.27
C THR A 642 28.49 -19.57 -4.57
N HIS A 643 27.15 -19.39 -4.51
CA HIS A 643 26.27 -19.48 -5.67
C HIS A 643 25.19 -18.40 -5.58
N TYR A 644 24.76 -17.94 -6.76
CA TYR A 644 23.68 -16.99 -6.90
C TYR A 644 22.71 -17.48 -7.97
N GLN A 645 21.43 -17.26 -7.74
CA GLN A 645 20.38 -17.46 -8.72
C GLN A 645 20.00 -16.11 -9.32
N VAL A 646 20.16 -15.96 -10.62
CA VAL A 646 19.67 -14.81 -11.38
C VAL A 646 18.24 -15.09 -11.81
N TYR A 647 17.39 -14.08 -11.72
CA TYR A 647 15.99 -14.09 -12.11
C TYR A 647 15.73 -13.08 -13.20
N SER A 648 14.76 -13.37 -14.04
CA SER A 648 14.21 -12.42 -15.03
C SER A 648 12.68 -12.41 -14.99
N LEU A 649 12.07 -11.29 -15.36
CA LEU A 649 10.61 -11.18 -15.46
C LEU A 649 10.12 -11.86 -16.74
N GLN A 650 9.56 -13.06 -16.60
CA GLN A 650 9.00 -13.86 -17.69
C GLN A 650 7.49 -14.05 -17.46
N GLY A 651 6.69 -13.64 -18.45
CA GLY A 651 5.23 -13.68 -18.28
C GLY A 651 4.75 -12.78 -17.14
N ARG A 652 4.12 -13.36 -16.12
CA ARG A 652 3.52 -12.63 -14.98
C ARG A 652 4.48 -12.42 -13.82
N TYR A 653 5.53 -13.26 -13.68
CA TYR A 653 6.35 -13.35 -12.47
C TYR A 653 7.83 -13.49 -12.80
N MET A 654 8.66 -13.10 -11.82
CA MET A 654 10.10 -13.35 -11.85
C MET A 654 10.39 -14.85 -11.83
N GLN A 655 11.10 -15.33 -12.84
CA GLN A 655 11.46 -16.75 -12.99
C GLN A 655 12.97 -16.94 -12.88
N PRO A 656 13.46 -18.08 -12.36
CA PRO A 656 14.87 -18.43 -12.41
C PRO A 656 15.38 -18.43 -13.86
N LEU A 657 16.49 -17.73 -14.12
CA LEU A 657 17.11 -17.62 -15.43
C LEU A 657 18.39 -18.49 -15.50
N GLN A 658 19.38 -18.19 -14.64
CA GLN A 658 20.64 -18.92 -14.58
C GLN A 658 21.20 -18.91 -13.16
N ALA A 659 21.96 -19.96 -12.83
CA ALA A 659 22.75 -20.03 -11.61
C ALA A 659 24.22 -19.72 -11.93
N VAL A 660 24.86 -18.88 -11.11
CA VAL A 660 26.25 -18.48 -11.29
C VAL A 660 27.01 -18.61 -9.96
N SER A 661 28.30 -18.96 -10.05
CA SER A 661 29.20 -18.99 -8.90
C SER A 661 30.06 -17.73 -8.76
N ASP A 662 30.00 -16.84 -9.75
CA ASP A 662 30.67 -15.55 -9.74
C ASP A 662 29.66 -14.44 -9.36
N THR A 663 30.14 -13.24 -9.14
CA THR A 663 29.35 -12.04 -8.85
C THR A 663 28.96 -11.26 -10.12
N VAL A 664 29.04 -11.93 -11.25
CA VAL A 664 28.71 -11.42 -12.58
C VAL A 664 27.84 -12.43 -13.31
N ALA A 665 26.77 -11.97 -13.92
CA ALA A 665 26.01 -12.72 -14.90
C ALA A 665 26.07 -12.04 -16.27
N ILE A 666 26.40 -12.82 -17.29
CA ILE A 666 26.40 -12.36 -18.68
C ILE A 666 25.11 -12.86 -19.34
N LEU A 667 24.33 -11.95 -19.87
CA LEU A 667 23.10 -12.24 -20.59
C LEU A 667 23.34 -12.04 -22.09
N SER A 668 22.93 -13.01 -22.90
CA SER A 668 23.13 -13.00 -24.35
C SER A 668 21.92 -13.58 -25.08
N GLY A 669 21.69 -13.14 -26.31
CA GLY A 669 20.60 -13.64 -27.16
C GLY A 669 19.23 -13.48 -26.54
N PRO A 670 18.38 -14.52 -26.46
CA PRO A 670 17.00 -14.42 -25.93
C PRO A 670 16.91 -13.96 -24.46
N GLU A 671 17.97 -14.13 -23.67
CA GLU A 671 18.00 -13.68 -22.27
C GLU A 671 17.99 -12.16 -22.15
N GLN A 672 18.33 -11.43 -23.22
CA GLN A 672 18.30 -9.98 -23.28
C GLN A 672 16.89 -9.40 -23.49
N GLU A 673 15.90 -10.21 -23.85
CA GLU A 673 14.51 -9.76 -23.99
C GLU A 673 13.88 -9.42 -22.63
N ALA A 674 14.47 -9.91 -21.53
CA ALA A 674 13.98 -9.68 -20.18
C ALA A 674 14.48 -8.33 -19.63
N SER A 675 13.65 -7.30 -19.64
CA SER A 675 14.01 -5.95 -19.18
C SER A 675 14.23 -5.82 -17.66
N TYR A 676 13.80 -6.79 -16.86
CA TYR A 676 13.88 -6.76 -15.39
C TYR A 676 14.63 -7.98 -14.87
N LEU A 677 15.64 -7.74 -14.07
CA LEU A 677 16.55 -8.75 -13.54
C LEU A 677 16.70 -8.62 -12.02
N ALA A 678 16.87 -9.73 -11.32
CA ALA A 678 17.16 -9.75 -9.89
C ALA A 678 18.10 -10.92 -9.55
N VAL A 679 18.69 -10.90 -8.37
CA VAL A 679 19.66 -11.90 -7.92
C VAL A 679 19.31 -12.32 -6.49
N ALA A 680 19.40 -13.61 -6.20
CA ALA A 680 19.31 -14.17 -4.85
C ALA A 680 20.55 -14.99 -4.50
N PRO A 681 21.03 -14.99 -3.25
CA PRO A 681 22.10 -15.88 -2.82
C PRO A 681 21.54 -17.31 -2.63
N VAL A 682 22.33 -18.30 -2.92
CA VAL A 682 21.99 -19.72 -2.71
C VAL A 682 23.00 -20.34 -1.76
N TRP A 683 22.51 -21.08 -0.76
CA TRP A 683 23.33 -21.79 0.18
C TRP A 683 22.66 -23.10 0.59
N ALA A 684 23.40 -24.21 0.51
CA ALA A 684 22.94 -25.56 0.88
C ALA A 684 21.54 -25.92 0.31
N ASN A 685 21.29 -25.59 -0.96
CA ASN A 685 20.02 -25.79 -1.69
C ASN A 685 18.84 -24.90 -1.23
N ALA A 686 19.05 -23.99 -0.29
CA ALA A 686 18.08 -22.96 0.05
C ALA A 686 18.42 -21.63 -0.66
N THR A 687 17.39 -20.94 -1.13
CA THR A 687 17.53 -19.64 -1.81
C THR A 687 17.15 -18.54 -0.85
N GLY A 688 18.05 -17.55 -0.70
CA GLY A 688 17.79 -16.36 0.13
C GLY A 688 16.87 -15.35 -0.55
N SER A 689 16.58 -14.29 0.17
CA SER A 689 15.75 -13.19 -0.36
C SER A 689 16.39 -12.59 -1.61
N ARG A 690 15.58 -12.44 -2.63
CA ARG A 690 15.95 -11.83 -3.90
C ARG A 690 16.18 -10.32 -3.73
N SER A 691 17.10 -9.75 -4.51
CA SER A 691 17.28 -8.31 -4.62
C SER A 691 16.04 -7.61 -5.16
N ARG A 692 15.99 -6.29 -5.05
CA ARG A 692 15.14 -5.48 -5.92
C ARG A 692 15.50 -5.76 -7.38
N SER A 693 14.50 -5.68 -8.25
CA SER A 693 14.72 -5.79 -9.69
C SER A 693 15.44 -4.56 -10.20
N VAL A 694 16.42 -4.80 -11.06
CA VAL A 694 17.09 -3.77 -11.86
C VAL A 694 16.59 -3.87 -13.29
N THR A 695 16.42 -2.73 -13.93
CA THR A 695 15.97 -2.67 -15.32
C THR A 695 17.04 -2.07 -16.21
N TYR A 696 17.06 -2.46 -17.47
CA TYR A 696 17.83 -1.81 -18.52
C TYR A 696 16.94 -1.57 -19.74
N ASN A 697 17.26 -0.53 -20.47
CA ASN A 697 16.62 -0.31 -21.77
C ASN A 697 17.42 -1.03 -22.84
N PRO A 698 16.86 -2.00 -23.58
CA PRO A 698 17.55 -2.70 -24.66
C PRO A 698 18.03 -1.77 -25.77
N GLU A 699 17.38 -0.63 -25.96
CA GLU A 699 17.76 0.40 -26.94
C GLU A 699 18.87 1.34 -26.46
N ALA A 700 19.15 1.40 -25.15
CA ALA A 700 20.19 2.24 -24.59
C ALA A 700 21.53 1.48 -24.60
N THR A 701 22.59 2.08 -25.12
CA THR A 701 23.93 1.50 -25.13
C THR A 701 24.74 2.05 -23.95
N LEU A 702 25.10 1.18 -23.02
CA LEU A 702 26.09 1.41 -21.97
C LEU A 702 27.26 0.48 -22.23
N CYS A 703 28.09 0.82 -23.27
CA CYS A 703 29.28 0.04 -23.60
C CYS A 703 30.41 0.28 -22.58
N TYR A 704 31.55 -0.42 -22.73
CA TYR A 704 32.69 -0.34 -21.81
C TYR A 704 33.13 1.10 -21.52
N ILE A 705 33.03 2.01 -22.50
CA ILE A 705 33.39 3.41 -22.35
C ILE A 705 32.11 4.20 -22.06
N ALA A 706 31.92 4.57 -20.80
CA ALA A 706 30.79 5.40 -20.35
C ALA A 706 31.03 6.88 -20.68
N ASN A 707 32.30 7.34 -20.57
CA ASN A 707 32.61 8.73 -20.83
C ASN A 707 34.09 8.86 -21.24
N PHE A 708 34.37 9.75 -22.20
CA PHE A 708 35.75 10.12 -22.62
C PHE A 708 35.71 11.59 -23.00
N LEU A 709 36.29 12.44 -22.15
CA LEU A 709 36.25 13.89 -22.32
C LEU A 709 37.63 14.54 -22.09
N PRO A 710 38.04 15.52 -22.92
CA PRO A 710 39.16 16.35 -22.62
C PRO A 710 38.87 17.20 -21.38
N LYS A 711 39.82 17.30 -20.45
CA LYS A 711 39.66 18.03 -19.21
C LYS A 711 40.40 19.35 -19.17
N GLN A 712 41.67 19.35 -19.50
CA GLN A 712 42.51 20.53 -19.37
C GLN A 712 43.85 20.36 -20.11
N LEU A 713 44.40 21.45 -20.63
CA LEU A 713 45.82 21.53 -21.01
C LEU A 713 46.68 21.71 -19.72
N VAL A 714 47.49 20.75 -19.39
CA VAL A 714 48.41 20.82 -18.25
C VAL A 714 49.84 20.75 -18.74
N MET A 715 50.61 21.81 -18.59
CA MET A 715 52.02 21.89 -18.97
C MET A 715 52.30 21.33 -20.34
N ASP A 716 52.04 21.65 -21.43
CA ASP A 716 52.29 21.08 -22.77
C ASP A 716 51.66 19.69 -23.05
N SER A 717 50.71 19.21 -22.19
CA SER A 717 50.05 17.94 -22.33
C SER A 717 48.56 18.12 -22.43
N VAL A 718 47.86 17.24 -23.16
CA VAL A 718 46.40 17.16 -23.18
C VAL A 718 45.97 16.05 -22.22
N LEU A 719 45.11 16.39 -21.24
CA LEU A 719 44.59 15.45 -20.26
C LEU A 719 43.16 15.05 -20.62
N PHE A 720 42.81 13.75 -20.47
CA PHE A 720 41.47 13.20 -20.65
C PHE A 720 41.03 12.46 -19.39
N ASP A 721 39.77 12.60 -19.04
CA ASP A 721 39.10 11.70 -18.13
C ASP A 721 38.42 10.60 -18.96
N LEU A 722 38.70 9.34 -18.60
CA LEU A 722 38.08 8.16 -19.14
C LEU A 722 37.32 7.45 -18.01
N ASP A 723 35.99 7.37 -18.14
CA ASP A 723 35.15 6.59 -17.25
C ASP A 723 34.71 5.30 -17.97
N LEU A 724 35.01 4.15 -17.39
CA LEU A 724 34.55 2.84 -17.83
C LEU A 724 33.30 2.43 -17.07
N SER A 725 32.34 1.79 -17.73
CA SER A 725 31.17 1.20 -17.12
C SER A 725 31.54 0.02 -16.24
N THR A 726 32.52 -0.77 -16.67
CA THR A 726 33.09 -1.91 -15.94
C THR A 726 34.51 -2.17 -16.42
N VAL A 727 35.34 -2.81 -15.58
CA VAL A 727 36.66 -3.36 -15.95
C VAL A 727 36.63 -4.86 -16.19
N TYR A 728 35.44 -5.50 -16.02
CA TYR A 728 35.28 -6.93 -16.22
C TYR A 728 35.62 -7.32 -17.67
N ASN A 729 36.34 -8.42 -17.83
CA ASN A 729 36.79 -8.98 -19.11
C ASN A 729 37.68 -8.02 -19.94
N LEU A 730 38.28 -6.98 -19.34
CA LEU A 730 39.19 -6.08 -20.01
C LEU A 730 40.66 -6.47 -19.79
N LYS A 731 41.48 -6.20 -20.79
CA LYS A 731 42.93 -6.48 -20.79
C LYS A 731 43.76 -5.22 -20.67
N GLU A 732 43.44 -4.22 -21.48
CA GLU A 732 44.20 -2.98 -21.53
C GLU A 732 43.35 -1.79 -21.99
N ILE A 733 43.82 -0.60 -21.67
CA ILE A 733 43.29 0.67 -22.20
C ILE A 733 44.43 1.51 -22.76
N ALA A 734 44.12 2.33 -23.77
CA ALA A 734 45.08 3.23 -24.33
C ALA A 734 44.45 4.54 -24.82
N LEU A 735 45.17 5.62 -24.80
CA LEU A 735 44.87 6.84 -25.52
C LEU A 735 45.49 6.76 -26.93
N GLU A 736 44.67 6.96 -27.94
CA GLU A 736 45.07 7.04 -29.33
C GLU A 736 44.89 8.44 -29.89
N ARG A 737 45.85 8.91 -30.71
CA ARG A 737 45.75 10.14 -31.48
C ARG A 737 45.78 9.84 -32.97
N PHE A 738 44.95 10.51 -33.74
CA PHE A 738 44.96 10.44 -35.18
C PHE A 738 46.18 11.15 -35.77
N ASP A 739 47.04 10.43 -36.47
CA ASP A 739 48.23 10.94 -37.13
C ASP A 739 48.37 10.33 -38.55
N LYS A 740 48.59 11.16 -39.52
CA LYS A 740 48.86 10.76 -40.93
C LYS A 740 47.86 9.71 -41.49
N GLY A 741 46.61 9.85 -41.15
CA GLY A 741 45.56 8.97 -41.68
C GLY A 741 45.23 7.73 -40.85
N THR A 742 45.89 7.54 -39.69
CA THR A 742 45.66 6.39 -38.82
C THR A 742 45.73 6.81 -37.35
N TYR A 743 45.11 6.03 -36.45
CA TYR A 743 45.22 6.22 -35.02
C TYR A 743 46.44 5.52 -34.49
N VAL A 744 47.26 6.26 -33.72
CA VAL A 744 48.49 5.76 -33.06
C VAL A 744 48.34 5.83 -31.54
N VAL A 745 48.80 4.80 -30.82
CA VAL A 745 48.81 4.81 -29.36
C VAL A 745 49.78 5.83 -28.84
N VAL A 746 49.31 6.84 -28.13
CA VAL A 746 50.15 7.86 -27.48
C VAL A 746 50.36 7.56 -25.99
N GLN A 747 49.44 6.87 -25.36
CA GLN A 747 49.60 6.39 -23.99
C GLN A 747 48.92 5.04 -23.77
N PRO A 748 49.66 3.96 -23.54
CA PRO A 748 49.08 2.74 -22.96
C PRO A 748 48.93 2.94 -21.45
N LYS A 749 47.84 2.35 -20.88
CA LYS A 749 47.54 2.40 -19.45
C LYS A 749 47.17 1.02 -18.93
N ALA A 750 47.84 0.59 -17.86
CA ALA A 750 47.48 -0.67 -17.20
C ALA A 750 46.13 -0.57 -16.51
N LEU A 751 45.32 -1.63 -16.63
CA LEU A 751 44.08 -1.78 -15.92
C LEU A 751 44.31 -2.00 -14.42
N THR A 752 43.45 -1.41 -13.63
CA THR A 752 43.31 -1.65 -12.19
C THR A 752 41.86 -1.98 -11.91
N ASN A 753 41.49 -2.27 -10.67
CA ASN A 753 40.06 -2.50 -10.29
C ASN A 753 39.23 -1.19 -10.19
N GLN A 754 39.72 -0.11 -10.80
CA GLN A 754 39.04 1.18 -10.84
C GLN A 754 38.38 1.38 -12.20
N THR A 755 37.28 2.08 -12.25
CA THR A 755 36.56 2.43 -13.50
C THR A 755 36.92 3.81 -14.03
N LYS A 756 37.68 4.63 -13.25
CA LYS A 756 38.05 5.99 -13.62
C LYS A 756 39.55 6.11 -13.87
N TYR A 757 39.89 6.58 -15.05
CA TYR A 757 41.27 6.73 -15.50
C TYR A 757 41.53 8.15 -15.99
N LYS A 758 42.77 8.59 -15.77
CA LYS A 758 43.28 9.78 -16.42
C LYS A 758 44.30 9.37 -17.48
N LEU A 759 44.06 9.79 -18.71
CA LEU A 759 44.93 9.57 -19.86
C LEU A 759 45.48 10.91 -20.32
N TYR A 760 46.71 10.93 -20.79
CA TYR A 760 47.35 12.17 -21.27
C TYR A 760 48.23 11.92 -22.47
N ASP A 761 48.28 12.90 -23.38
CA ASP A 761 49.28 13.01 -24.44
C ASP A 761 50.34 14.02 -24.01
N PRO A 762 51.62 13.60 -23.79
CA PRO A 762 52.66 14.48 -23.37
C PRO A 762 53.27 15.33 -24.49
N ALA A 763 52.95 15.04 -25.76
CA ALA A 763 53.52 15.70 -26.94
C ALA A 763 52.47 15.87 -28.06
N PRO A 764 51.39 16.65 -27.83
CA PRO A 764 50.39 16.92 -28.85
C PRO A 764 51.00 17.74 -30.01
N ALA A 765 50.48 17.54 -31.22
CA ALA A 765 50.87 18.35 -32.37
C ALA A 765 50.20 19.72 -32.35
N THR A 766 50.85 20.74 -32.87
CA THR A 766 50.23 22.07 -33.00
C THR A 766 49.08 22.00 -33.98
N GLY A 767 47.92 22.55 -33.59
CA GLY A 767 46.67 22.52 -34.34
C GLY A 767 45.64 21.56 -33.74
N ILE A 768 44.69 21.12 -34.55
CA ILE A 768 43.65 20.18 -34.12
C ILE A 768 44.23 18.77 -34.00
N ASN A 769 44.13 18.19 -32.82
CA ASN A 769 44.48 16.80 -32.55
C ASN A 769 43.17 16.04 -32.26
N ARG A 770 42.95 14.93 -32.95
CA ARG A 770 41.81 14.06 -32.75
C ARG A 770 42.19 12.84 -31.95
N TYR A 771 41.54 12.61 -30.83
CA TYR A 771 41.82 11.54 -29.90
C TYR A 771 40.66 10.59 -29.76
N ARG A 772 40.95 9.35 -29.36
CA ARG A 772 39.94 8.39 -28.87
C ARG A 772 40.56 7.50 -27.79
N ALA A 773 39.72 7.00 -26.90
CA ALA A 773 40.14 5.92 -26.02
C ALA A 773 39.96 4.58 -26.75
N ARG A 774 40.95 3.68 -26.58
CA ARG A 774 40.90 2.29 -27.03
C ARG A 774 40.87 1.37 -25.82
N VAL A 775 39.94 0.45 -25.77
CA VAL A 775 39.77 -0.55 -24.71
C VAL A 775 39.81 -1.93 -25.37
N VAL A 776 40.59 -2.85 -24.84
CA VAL A 776 40.75 -4.20 -25.39
C VAL A 776 40.26 -5.24 -24.38
N GLY A 777 39.36 -6.13 -24.82
CA GLY A 777 38.89 -7.25 -24.04
C GLY A 777 39.91 -8.39 -23.96
N LEU A 778 39.77 -9.28 -22.96
CA LEU A 778 40.56 -10.51 -22.85
C LEU A 778 40.30 -11.47 -24.02
N ASP A 779 39.14 -11.37 -24.66
CA ASP A 779 38.75 -12.06 -25.90
C ASP A 779 39.40 -11.47 -27.17
N GLY A 780 40.11 -10.34 -27.02
CA GLY A 780 40.77 -9.61 -28.12
C GLY A 780 39.84 -8.64 -28.86
N GLN A 781 38.58 -8.49 -28.48
CA GLN A 781 37.72 -7.46 -29.02
C GLN A 781 38.18 -6.07 -28.63
N VAL A 782 38.04 -5.11 -29.53
CA VAL A 782 38.50 -3.74 -29.32
C VAL A 782 37.31 -2.78 -29.41
N TYR A 783 37.22 -1.96 -28.37
CA TYR A 783 36.15 -0.95 -28.25
C TYR A 783 36.79 0.45 -28.30
N TYR A 784 36.12 1.38 -28.92
CA TYR A 784 36.59 2.77 -29.07
C TYR A 784 35.56 3.75 -28.53
N SER A 785 36.05 4.83 -27.93
CA SER A 785 35.20 6.00 -27.64
C SER A 785 34.85 6.74 -28.93
N GLN A 786 33.85 7.62 -28.86
CA GLN A 786 33.74 8.69 -29.85
C GLN A 786 35.01 9.51 -29.88
N PRO A 787 35.45 9.98 -31.06
CA PRO A 787 36.60 10.84 -31.17
C PRO A 787 36.36 12.23 -30.56
N GLU A 788 37.34 12.76 -29.88
CA GLU A 788 37.37 14.11 -29.33
C GLU A 788 38.43 14.95 -30.02
N ASP A 789 38.11 16.15 -30.45
CA ASP A 789 39.00 17.09 -31.11
C ASP A 789 39.50 18.13 -30.09
N VAL A 790 40.79 18.21 -29.91
CA VAL A 790 41.44 19.18 -29.03
C VAL A 790 42.38 20.08 -29.82
N PHE A 791 42.18 21.37 -29.75
CA PHE A 791 43.07 22.33 -30.33
C PHE A 791 44.25 22.62 -29.40
N TYR A 792 45.48 22.35 -29.86
CA TYR A 792 46.70 22.54 -29.09
C TYR A 792 47.65 23.53 -29.78
N THR A 793 48.26 24.35 -29.00
CA THR A 793 49.36 25.25 -29.47
C THR A 793 50.59 25.07 -28.59
N GLN A 794 51.75 25.08 -29.20
CA GLN A 794 53.00 25.01 -28.45
C GLN A 794 53.30 26.30 -27.64
N ARG A 795 54.09 26.15 -26.61
CA ARG A 795 54.51 27.29 -25.81
C ARG A 795 55.19 28.35 -26.71
N GLY A 796 54.87 29.62 -26.53
CA GLY A 796 55.31 30.71 -27.37
C GLY A 796 54.56 30.88 -28.69
N PHE A 797 53.58 30.02 -29.01
CA PHE A 797 52.74 30.17 -30.18
C PHE A 797 51.80 31.38 -30.04
N VAL A 798 51.79 32.23 -31.02
CA VAL A 798 50.84 33.32 -31.19
C VAL A 798 50.52 33.48 -32.66
N GLN A 799 49.25 33.47 -32.97
CA GLN A 799 48.71 33.76 -34.33
C GLN A 799 47.68 34.88 -34.24
N VAL A 800 47.72 35.77 -35.16
CA VAL A 800 46.88 36.97 -35.21
C VAL A 800 46.19 37.01 -36.60
N GLY A 801 44.85 37.09 -36.59
CA GLY A 801 44.11 37.11 -37.86
C GLY A 801 42.73 37.81 -37.69
N PRO A 802 42.32 38.55 -38.71
CA PRO A 802 43.02 38.84 -39.97
C PRO A 802 44.19 39.78 -39.75
N ASN A 803 45.29 39.55 -40.51
CA ASN A 803 46.47 40.39 -40.49
C ASN A 803 47.03 40.45 -41.92
N PRO A 804 46.82 41.52 -42.68
CA PRO A 804 46.25 42.84 -42.29
C PRO A 804 44.81 42.80 -41.89
N ALA A 805 44.41 43.62 -40.87
CA ALA A 805 43.07 43.91 -40.47
C ALA A 805 42.57 45.21 -41.02
N ARG A 806 41.28 45.36 -41.33
CA ARG A 806 40.69 46.65 -41.64
C ARG A 806 40.43 47.44 -40.34
N ALA A 807 40.51 48.73 -40.37
CA ALA A 807 40.15 49.56 -39.24
C ALA A 807 38.66 49.33 -38.88
N GLY A 808 38.41 49.01 -37.60
CA GLY A 808 37.09 48.68 -37.10
C GLY A 808 36.78 47.18 -37.04
N GLU A 809 37.59 46.28 -37.62
CA GLU A 809 37.46 44.84 -37.45
C GLU A 809 38.02 44.37 -36.10
N GLU A 810 37.41 43.32 -35.56
CA GLU A 810 37.99 42.59 -34.42
C GLU A 810 39.08 41.64 -34.94
N VAL A 811 40.25 41.72 -34.34
CA VAL A 811 41.36 40.82 -34.62
C VAL A 811 41.39 39.72 -33.61
N GLN A 812 41.29 38.48 -34.08
CA GLN A 812 41.41 37.29 -33.24
C GLN A 812 42.87 36.95 -33.00
N VAL A 813 43.18 36.62 -31.75
CA VAL A 813 44.52 36.23 -31.32
C VAL A 813 44.46 34.85 -30.70
N ILE A 814 45.09 33.88 -31.30
CA ILE A 814 45.25 32.55 -30.76
C ILE A 814 46.60 32.48 -30.06
N ALA A 815 46.63 32.18 -28.77
CA ALA A 815 47.88 32.05 -28.00
C ALA A 815 47.83 30.75 -27.18
N HIS A 816 48.99 30.21 -26.84
CA HIS A 816 49.11 29.02 -26.04
C HIS A 816 48.49 29.21 -24.66
N GLY A 817 47.66 28.19 -24.27
CA GLY A 817 47.00 28.11 -22.96
C GLY A 817 45.66 28.85 -22.88
N GLU A 818 44.81 28.39 -21.97
CA GLU A 818 43.48 28.94 -21.68
C GLU A 818 43.52 30.05 -20.60
N GLY A 819 44.69 30.30 -20.02
CA GLY A 819 44.88 31.27 -18.94
C GLY A 819 44.63 32.72 -19.33
N ILE A 820 44.40 33.54 -18.34
CA ILE A 820 44.26 34.99 -18.52
C ILE A 820 45.54 35.59 -19.11
N VAL A 821 45.43 36.34 -20.17
CA VAL A 821 46.53 37.01 -20.84
C VAL A 821 46.21 38.49 -20.91
N GLN A 822 47.21 39.29 -20.53
CA GLN A 822 47.17 40.73 -20.76
C GLN A 822 47.60 41.01 -22.21
N LEU A 823 46.69 41.61 -22.98
CA LEU A 823 46.93 42.06 -24.35
C LEU A 823 47.22 43.53 -24.33
N GLN A 824 48.37 43.95 -24.93
CA GLN A 824 48.78 45.34 -25.06
C GLN A 824 49.18 45.61 -26.49
N LEU A 825 48.53 46.63 -27.06
CA LEU A 825 48.83 47.11 -28.41
C LEU A 825 49.57 48.42 -28.39
N TYR A 826 50.73 48.51 -29.05
CA TYR A 826 51.58 49.70 -29.14
C TYR A 826 51.66 50.18 -30.60
N ASN A 827 51.61 51.47 -30.80
CA ASN A 827 52.01 52.05 -32.09
C ASN A 827 53.52 52.05 -32.33
N MET A 828 53.98 52.45 -33.49
CA MET A 828 55.41 52.48 -33.86
C MET A 828 56.22 53.50 -33.07
N MET A 829 55.61 54.44 -32.37
CA MET A 829 56.26 55.38 -31.44
C MET A 829 56.33 54.80 -30.01
N GLY A 830 55.98 53.57 -29.79
CA GLY A 830 55.99 52.94 -28.50
C GLY A 830 54.85 53.32 -27.52
N GLN A 831 53.86 54.05 -27.98
CA GLN A 831 52.71 54.44 -27.16
C GLN A 831 51.70 53.32 -27.10
N LEU A 832 51.21 53.02 -25.88
CA LEU A 832 50.16 52.06 -25.66
C LEU A 832 48.88 52.63 -26.19
N VAL A 833 48.23 51.97 -27.18
CA VAL A 833 46.97 52.38 -27.82
C VAL A 833 45.78 51.53 -27.41
N HIS A 834 46.00 50.29 -26.95
CA HIS A 834 44.99 49.45 -26.39
C HIS A 834 45.57 48.50 -25.33
N SER A 835 44.79 48.23 -24.25
CA SER A 835 45.13 47.21 -23.27
C SER A 835 43.86 46.52 -22.81
N SER A 836 43.86 45.20 -22.88
CA SER A 836 42.77 44.35 -22.37
C SER A 836 43.33 43.14 -21.65
N THR A 837 42.47 42.47 -20.89
CA THR A 837 42.78 41.19 -20.25
C THR A 837 41.73 40.23 -20.72
N ASP A 838 42.14 39.12 -21.30
CA ASP A 838 41.25 38.14 -21.91
C ASP A 838 41.69 36.71 -21.56
N GLY A 839 40.75 35.79 -21.44
CA GLY A 839 40.96 34.37 -21.13
C GLY A 839 40.58 33.46 -22.32
N GLY A 840 40.89 32.17 -22.20
CA GLY A 840 40.61 31.20 -23.27
C GLY A 840 41.66 31.13 -24.36
N VAL A 841 41.58 30.19 -25.28
CA VAL A 841 42.51 30.00 -26.39
C VAL A 841 42.38 31.11 -27.44
N LEU A 842 41.19 31.55 -27.71
CA LEU A 842 40.84 32.60 -28.67
C LEU A 842 40.57 33.91 -27.91
N LYS A 843 41.36 34.93 -28.21
CA LYS A 843 41.31 36.24 -27.59
C LYS A 843 41.03 37.28 -28.66
N THR A 844 40.46 38.43 -28.32
CA THR A 844 40.08 39.47 -29.28
C THR A 844 40.80 40.82 -29.01
N VAL A 845 41.20 41.51 -30.07
CA VAL A 845 41.77 42.85 -30.03
C VAL A 845 40.93 43.71 -30.97
N PRO A 846 40.23 44.76 -30.48
CA PRO A 846 39.48 45.65 -31.31
C PRO A 846 40.45 46.59 -32.07
N THR A 847 40.18 46.82 -33.37
CA THR A 847 40.92 47.80 -34.19
C THR A 847 40.16 49.11 -34.42
N ALA A 848 38.98 49.26 -33.79
CA ALA A 848 38.17 50.47 -33.89
C ALA A 848 38.94 51.68 -33.32
N GLY A 849 39.02 52.77 -34.12
CA GLY A 849 39.76 54.00 -33.74
C GLY A 849 41.27 53.97 -33.94
N LEU A 850 41.80 52.82 -34.46
CA LEU A 850 43.22 52.76 -34.85
C LEU A 850 43.42 53.34 -36.24
N ALA A 851 44.49 54.15 -36.41
CA ALA A 851 44.88 54.63 -37.72
C ALA A 851 45.55 53.51 -38.56
N ALA A 852 45.50 53.56 -39.88
CA ALA A 852 46.23 52.65 -40.74
C ALA A 852 47.75 52.68 -40.39
N GLY A 853 48.33 51.51 -40.16
CA GLY A 853 49.71 51.42 -39.75
C GLY A 853 50.13 50.08 -39.15
N ILE A 854 51.44 49.99 -38.77
CA ILE A 854 51.94 48.82 -38.06
C ILE A 854 51.82 49.01 -36.54
N TYR A 855 51.33 48.05 -35.87
CA TYR A 855 51.23 47.97 -34.42
C TYR A 855 51.99 46.78 -33.89
N ILE A 856 52.54 46.90 -32.65
CA ILE A 856 53.16 45.79 -31.93
C ILE A 856 52.13 45.28 -30.88
N LEU A 857 51.68 44.07 -31.09
CA LEU A 857 50.84 43.38 -30.11
C LEU A 857 51.75 42.59 -29.18
N ARG A 858 51.65 42.91 -27.88
CA ARG A 858 52.33 42.21 -26.79
C ARG A 858 51.28 41.45 -25.96
N LEU A 859 51.57 40.18 -25.75
CA LEU A 859 50.77 39.33 -24.83
C LEU A 859 51.66 39.04 -23.61
N GLN A 860 51.08 39.10 -22.43
CA GLN A 860 51.75 38.69 -21.20
C GLN A 860 50.85 37.75 -20.43
N THR A 861 51.32 36.50 -20.21
CA THR A 861 50.58 35.50 -19.45
C THR A 861 50.73 35.76 -17.94
N GLU A 862 49.83 35.16 -17.13
CA GLU A 862 49.91 35.22 -15.67
C GLU A 862 51.28 34.68 -15.14
N GLN A 863 51.91 33.80 -15.86
CA GLN A 863 53.24 33.24 -15.53
C GLN A 863 54.41 34.13 -15.94
N GLY A 864 54.10 35.33 -16.48
CA GLY A 864 55.06 36.33 -16.84
C GLY A 864 55.73 36.10 -18.22
N GLU A 865 55.29 35.14 -19.01
CA GLU A 865 55.76 34.92 -20.38
C GLU A 865 55.31 36.08 -21.27
N LYS A 866 56.16 36.58 -22.08
CA LYS A 866 55.93 37.71 -22.98
C LYS A 866 56.07 37.27 -24.43
N LEU A 867 55.01 37.35 -25.20
CA LEU A 867 54.90 37.06 -26.62
C LEU A 867 54.67 38.38 -27.36
N VAL A 868 55.35 38.58 -28.49
CA VAL A 868 55.28 39.81 -29.28
C VAL A 868 55.06 39.45 -30.75
N THR A 869 54.03 40.04 -31.36
CA THR A 869 53.80 39.92 -32.79
C THR A 869 53.38 41.23 -33.42
N ARG A 870 53.41 41.33 -34.76
CA ARG A 870 52.97 42.52 -35.47
C ARG A 870 51.59 42.43 -35.96
N LEU A 871 50.83 43.51 -35.84
CA LEU A 871 49.52 43.69 -36.43
C LEU A 871 49.57 44.84 -37.41
N LEU A 872 49.19 44.58 -38.64
CA LEU A 872 48.99 45.61 -39.68
C LEU A 872 47.50 45.98 -39.76
N VAL A 873 47.19 47.29 -39.57
CA VAL A 873 45.84 47.84 -39.73
C VAL A 873 45.83 48.64 -41.03
N GLN A 874 44.84 48.38 -41.92
CA GLN A 874 44.65 49.06 -43.19
C GLN A 874 43.43 49.93 -43.20
#